data_727b8bb9b4fe3a0c889a34ec76ece85f
#
_entry.id   727b8bb9b4fe3a0c889a34ec76ece85f
#
_cell.length_a   1.000
_cell.length_b   1.000
_cell.length_c   1.000
_cell.angle_alpha   90.00
_cell.angle_beta   90.00
_cell.angle_gamma   90.00
#
_symmetry.space_group_name_H-M   'P 1'
#
loop_
_entity.id
_entity.type
_entity.pdbx_description
1 polymer ?
#
loop_
_entity_poly.entity_id
_entity_poly.type
_entity_poly.pdbx_seq_one_letter_code
_entity_poly.pdbx_strand_id
1 'polypeptide(L)'
;MLALAACGIVRAQGAAPAEAIELRTATDLQPLPRGEGTRALPIILRARELRGRPDLETLAEGDAEFRRGGLVIRADRLSYDHPDDLALARGQVRISRDGNVYSGPELQLHVQRFEGFFLEPTYYFGRTGAGGTARRIDFLDEQRAVATGATYTSCPSDGSGGPAWLLTTDRVKMDFEANEGIAEHAVLRFYGVPILGAPVLSFPLTDARKSGWLPPSVNLDSKSGLQFSMPYYWNIAPNRDATLTPLLSAKRGIGAETEFRYLEPRYQGTANLHLLPNDRLTGRSRYALNLAHESELPLGATMQFTGLRVSDDAYWKDFPRAVASVTPRLLATDLQAKRPFGDWTSYARVQRWQVLQDDASRIESPYDRAPQVGLRGIHRAGQGFEFAFETELNRFAEPTDGRGDLLAEARPVGVRWHALGSVARPFVAPGWTLTPRLSLNAAAYSLDEPLGGRRGLSRAIPTFSVDSQWQLEREANWFGRDVLQTLEPRLMYVNTPYRTQDARLAFDAAPKDFNFESLYAENSFSGVDRVSDAHQLTAGVTTRFLDPASGAEALRLGVVQRYLFRDQKITSECTPSADPLLAPECTPLTQRFSDVLLLGSTNLYKRWTLDGSVQYSPDLKRTVRSIIGARYSPGPYRTFGATYRLARGLSEQVELGWQWPLYGRTPLESAAEGSAGGACQGSWYSVGRINYSVRDSRITDSVLGLEYDAGCWIGRVVAERLSTGRSEATTRLLLQLELVGLSRLGSNPLQVLKDNIPGYRLLRDERSTPAVLSTYD
;
A
#
# COMPACT_ATOMS: atom_id res chain seq x y z
N MET A 1 -7.31 64.39 35.48
CA MET A 1 -8.14 64.99 34.42
C MET A 1 -8.25 64.00 33.27
N LEU A 2 -9.48 63.58 33.11
CA LEU A 2 -9.93 62.65 32.06
C LEU A 2 -9.70 63.18 30.65
N ALA A 3 -9.40 62.29 29.69
CA ALA A 3 -9.89 62.35 28.32
C ALA A 3 -9.97 60.93 27.75
N LEU A 4 -11.17 60.40 27.71
CA LEU A 4 -11.58 59.24 26.96
C LEU A 4 -11.56 59.59 25.46
N ALA A 5 -10.86 58.80 24.64
CA ALA A 5 -11.06 58.75 23.20
C ALA A 5 -11.75 57.44 22.86
N ALA A 6 -13.03 57.55 22.52
CA ALA A 6 -13.84 56.45 22.01
C ALA A 6 -13.39 56.10 20.59
N CYS A 7 -12.87 54.92 20.39
CA CYS A 7 -12.59 54.37 19.07
C CYS A 7 -13.82 53.56 18.63
N GLY A 8 -14.51 54.06 17.60
CA GLY A 8 -15.74 53.46 17.06
C GLY A 8 -15.44 52.09 16.46
N ILE A 9 -16.25 51.12 16.88
CA ILE A 9 -16.29 49.79 16.31
C ILE A 9 -17.05 49.89 14.97
N VAL A 10 -16.32 49.83 13.89
CA VAL A 10 -16.89 49.58 12.56
C VAL A 10 -17.36 48.12 12.54
N ARG A 11 -18.65 47.89 12.68
CA ARG A 11 -19.27 46.63 12.40
C ARG A 11 -19.16 46.37 10.89
N ALA A 12 -18.32 45.45 10.48
CA ALA A 12 -18.43 44.83 9.16
C ALA A 12 -19.81 44.21 9.06
N GLN A 13 -20.62 44.70 8.14
CA GLN A 13 -21.85 44.03 7.73
C GLN A 13 -21.47 42.66 7.18
N GLY A 14 -21.86 41.61 7.88
CA GLY A 14 -21.71 40.25 7.41
C GLY A 14 -22.40 40.11 6.07
N ALA A 15 -21.66 39.73 5.06
CA ALA A 15 -22.24 39.21 3.82
C ALA A 15 -23.19 38.07 4.21
N ALA A 16 -24.43 38.13 3.72
CA ALA A 16 -25.37 37.03 3.85
C ALA A 16 -24.67 35.74 3.39
N PRO A 17 -24.84 34.62 4.10
CA PRO A 17 -24.30 33.35 3.63
C PRO A 17 -24.84 33.12 2.21
N ALA A 18 -23.92 32.94 1.24
CA ALA A 18 -24.31 32.54 -0.10
C ALA A 18 -25.17 31.27 0.08
N GLU A 19 -26.41 31.34 -0.38
CA GLU A 19 -27.28 30.18 -0.42
C GLU A 19 -26.52 29.06 -1.11
N ALA A 20 -26.26 27.98 -0.41
CA ALA A 20 -25.64 26.80 -0.97
C ALA A 20 -26.53 26.35 -2.13
N ILE A 21 -25.99 26.40 -3.36
CA ILE A 21 -26.69 25.89 -4.54
C ILE A 21 -26.81 24.38 -4.32
N GLU A 22 -27.98 23.93 -3.85
CA GLU A 22 -28.33 22.52 -3.83
C GLU A 22 -28.47 22.05 -5.29
N LEU A 23 -27.49 21.28 -5.74
CA LEU A 23 -27.59 20.56 -7.00
C LEU A 23 -28.70 19.49 -6.84
N ARG A 24 -29.92 19.84 -7.29
CA ARG A 24 -31.00 18.85 -7.41
C ARG A 24 -30.82 18.12 -8.73
N THR A 25 -30.75 16.78 -8.66
CA THR A 25 -30.86 15.96 -9.86
C THR A 25 -32.17 16.28 -10.57
N ALA A 26 -32.11 16.55 -11.86
CA ALA A 26 -33.33 16.69 -12.66
C ALA A 26 -34.18 15.42 -12.50
N THR A 27 -35.50 15.56 -12.53
CA THR A 27 -36.46 14.44 -12.42
C THR A 27 -36.14 13.32 -13.40
N ASP A 28 -35.57 13.65 -14.56
CA ASP A 28 -35.14 12.70 -15.58
C ASP A 28 -33.86 11.93 -15.24
N LEU A 29 -33.10 12.35 -14.20
CA LEU A 29 -31.88 11.71 -13.69
C LEU A 29 -32.09 10.98 -12.36
N GLN A 30 -33.32 10.99 -11.81
CA GLN A 30 -33.63 10.22 -10.62
C GLN A 30 -33.57 8.73 -10.95
N PRO A 31 -33.03 7.88 -10.02
CA PRO A 31 -33.09 6.45 -10.19
C PRO A 31 -34.55 6.01 -10.40
N LEU A 32 -34.78 5.30 -11.49
CA LEU A 32 -36.12 4.77 -11.77
C LEU A 32 -36.52 3.76 -10.69
N PRO A 33 -37.77 3.74 -10.27
CA PRO A 33 -38.22 2.77 -9.29
C PRO A 33 -37.98 1.34 -9.79
N ARG A 34 -37.55 0.46 -8.90
CA ARG A 34 -37.32 -0.97 -9.16
C ARG A 34 -38.42 -1.83 -8.55
N GLY A 35 -38.61 -3.04 -9.07
CA GLY A 35 -39.58 -3.98 -8.55
C GLY A 35 -41.05 -3.52 -8.74
N GLU A 36 -41.89 -3.68 -7.73
CA GLU A 36 -43.34 -3.35 -7.81
C GLU A 36 -43.63 -1.90 -8.21
N GLY A 37 -42.73 -0.96 -7.87
CA GLY A 37 -42.87 0.43 -8.30
C GLY A 37 -42.79 0.63 -9.80
N THR A 38 -42.12 -0.28 -10.54
CA THR A 38 -42.01 -0.22 -12.02
C THR A 38 -43.35 -0.56 -12.69
N ARG A 39 -44.23 -1.35 -12.04
CA ARG A 39 -45.52 -1.75 -12.58
C ARG A 39 -46.51 -0.56 -12.70
N ALA A 40 -46.31 0.48 -11.94
CA ALA A 40 -47.12 1.70 -12.00
C ALA A 40 -46.69 2.70 -13.08
N LEU A 41 -45.55 2.47 -13.75
CA LEU A 41 -45.04 3.38 -14.76
C LEU A 41 -45.78 3.21 -16.10
N PRO A 42 -46.09 4.32 -16.82
CA PRO A 42 -46.77 4.23 -18.10
C PRO A 42 -45.91 3.52 -19.16
N ILE A 43 -46.60 2.82 -20.05
CA ILE A 43 -46.02 2.26 -21.26
C ILE A 43 -46.09 3.32 -22.35
N ILE A 44 -44.95 3.60 -22.99
CA ILE A 44 -44.84 4.51 -24.11
C ILE A 44 -44.47 3.70 -25.36
N LEU A 45 -45.34 3.75 -26.38
CA LEU A 45 -45.15 3.16 -27.69
C LEU A 45 -44.95 4.22 -28.73
N ARG A 46 -43.94 4.07 -29.61
CA ARG A 46 -43.69 4.95 -30.78
C ARG A 46 -43.38 4.05 -31.98
N ALA A 47 -43.88 4.37 -33.13
CA ALA A 47 -43.57 3.73 -34.42
C ALA A 47 -43.96 4.64 -35.56
N ARG A 48 -43.60 4.30 -36.81
CA ARG A 48 -44.07 5.00 -38.00
C ARG A 48 -45.58 4.77 -38.19
N GLU A 49 -46.04 3.57 -37.91
CA GLU A 49 -47.44 3.19 -37.99
C GLU A 49 -47.86 2.45 -36.70
N LEU A 50 -48.92 2.93 -36.09
CA LEU A 50 -49.56 2.30 -34.92
C LEU A 50 -50.98 1.89 -35.31
N ARG A 51 -51.27 0.61 -35.19
CA ARG A 51 -52.62 0.05 -35.36
C ARG A 51 -52.98 -0.70 -34.08
N GLY A 52 -54.23 -0.72 -33.75
CA GLY A 52 -54.68 -1.51 -32.60
C GLY A 52 -56.10 -1.25 -32.18
N ARG A 53 -56.53 -2.05 -31.20
CA ARG A 53 -57.80 -1.87 -30.52
C ARG A 53 -57.47 -1.44 -29.09
N PRO A 54 -58.00 -0.32 -28.62
CA PRO A 54 -57.78 0.13 -27.26
C PRO A 54 -58.02 -1.00 -26.26
N ASP A 55 -57.10 -1.13 -25.27
CA ASP A 55 -57.11 -2.11 -24.18
C ASP A 55 -57.07 -3.59 -24.58
N LEU A 56 -56.87 -3.92 -25.84
CA LEU A 56 -56.75 -5.28 -26.32
C LEU A 56 -55.40 -5.53 -26.95
N GLU A 57 -55.09 -4.90 -28.07
CA GLU A 57 -53.89 -5.14 -28.82
C GLU A 57 -53.34 -3.86 -29.47
N THR A 58 -52.06 -3.70 -29.44
CA THR A 58 -51.36 -2.60 -30.14
C THR A 58 -50.26 -3.21 -31.01
N LEU A 59 -50.30 -2.89 -32.32
CA LEU A 59 -49.28 -3.23 -33.29
C LEU A 59 -48.54 -2.00 -33.71
N ALA A 60 -47.23 -2.02 -33.58
CA ALA A 60 -46.33 -0.96 -33.97
C ALA A 60 -45.42 -1.47 -35.09
N GLU A 61 -45.38 -0.77 -36.24
CA GLU A 61 -44.57 -1.12 -37.41
C GLU A 61 -43.69 0.03 -37.84
N GLY A 62 -42.46 -0.28 -38.21
CA GLY A 62 -41.43 0.67 -38.64
C GLY A 62 -40.81 1.44 -37.46
N ASP A 63 -39.57 1.13 -37.14
CA ASP A 63 -38.80 1.73 -36.01
C ASP A 63 -39.60 1.71 -34.67
N ALA A 64 -40.27 0.61 -34.41
CA ALA A 64 -41.10 0.47 -33.21
C ALA A 64 -40.25 0.56 -31.96
N GLU A 65 -40.64 1.42 -31.00
CA GLU A 65 -39.98 1.61 -29.71
C GLU A 65 -41.02 1.45 -28.57
N PHE A 66 -40.74 0.56 -27.67
CA PHE A 66 -41.47 0.37 -26.43
C PHE A 66 -40.63 0.83 -25.26
N ARG A 67 -41.17 1.67 -24.39
CA ARG A 67 -40.50 2.14 -23.16
C ARG A 67 -41.38 1.90 -21.95
N ARG A 68 -40.76 1.34 -20.89
CA ARG A 68 -41.34 1.29 -19.55
C ARG A 68 -40.25 1.40 -18.51
N GLY A 69 -40.20 2.48 -17.79
CA GLY A 69 -39.09 2.76 -16.87
C GLY A 69 -37.75 2.75 -17.56
N GLY A 70 -36.79 2.01 -17.04
CA GLY A 70 -35.45 1.82 -17.62
C GLY A 70 -35.35 0.81 -18.77
N LEU A 71 -36.43 0.12 -19.09
CA LEU A 71 -36.50 -0.83 -20.20
C LEU A 71 -36.86 -0.13 -21.50
N VAL A 72 -36.06 -0.30 -22.54
CA VAL A 72 -36.35 0.16 -23.89
C VAL A 72 -36.20 -1.01 -24.84
N ILE A 73 -37.26 -1.32 -25.59
CA ILE A 73 -37.25 -2.37 -26.64
C ILE A 73 -37.47 -1.67 -27.98
N ARG A 74 -36.61 -1.90 -28.95
CA ARG A 74 -36.72 -1.43 -30.32
C ARG A 74 -36.78 -2.63 -31.25
N ALA A 75 -37.61 -2.55 -32.29
CA ALA A 75 -37.74 -3.60 -33.31
C ALA A 75 -38.31 -3.06 -34.60
N ASP A 76 -38.21 -3.78 -35.71
CA ASP A 76 -38.92 -3.45 -36.95
C ASP A 76 -40.43 -3.55 -36.77
N ARG A 77 -40.87 -4.57 -36.00
CA ARG A 77 -42.28 -4.80 -35.65
C ARG A 77 -42.43 -5.19 -34.21
N LEU A 78 -43.36 -4.59 -33.50
CA LEU A 78 -43.70 -4.90 -32.14
C LEU A 78 -45.20 -4.99 -32.00
N SER A 79 -45.68 -6.10 -31.41
CA SER A 79 -47.07 -6.22 -30.94
C SER A 79 -47.10 -6.32 -29.43
N TYR A 80 -48.09 -5.70 -28.84
CA TYR A 80 -48.33 -5.75 -27.40
C TYR A 80 -49.79 -6.14 -27.15
N ASP A 81 -49.99 -7.30 -26.52
CA ASP A 81 -51.25 -7.79 -26.05
C ASP A 81 -51.48 -7.31 -24.64
N HIS A 82 -52.49 -6.45 -24.43
CA HIS A 82 -52.75 -5.82 -23.16
C HIS A 82 -53.32 -6.80 -22.13
N PRO A 83 -54.33 -7.68 -22.43
CA PRO A 83 -54.85 -8.69 -21.51
C PRO A 83 -53.77 -9.67 -21.01
N ASP A 84 -52.94 -10.15 -21.91
CA ASP A 84 -51.90 -11.13 -21.60
C ASP A 84 -50.58 -10.48 -21.16
N ASP A 85 -50.46 -9.14 -21.22
CA ASP A 85 -49.24 -8.40 -20.94
C ASP A 85 -48.03 -8.91 -21.78
N LEU A 86 -48.29 -9.32 -23.01
CA LEU A 86 -47.34 -9.98 -23.87
C LEU A 86 -46.80 -9.06 -24.97
N ALA A 87 -45.52 -8.78 -24.94
CA ALA A 87 -44.80 -8.11 -26.00
C ALA A 87 -44.11 -9.14 -26.93
N LEU A 88 -44.37 -9.02 -28.22
CA LEU A 88 -43.70 -9.76 -29.29
C LEU A 88 -42.95 -8.75 -30.16
N ALA A 89 -41.64 -8.88 -30.24
CA ALA A 89 -40.81 -8.04 -31.07
C ALA A 89 -40.06 -8.88 -32.09
N ARG A 90 -40.07 -8.43 -33.36
CA ARG A 90 -39.41 -9.13 -34.49
C ARG A 90 -38.65 -8.15 -35.38
N GLY A 91 -37.56 -8.63 -35.93
CA GLY A 91 -36.65 -7.90 -36.83
C GLY A 91 -35.82 -6.85 -36.07
N GLN A 92 -34.53 -6.98 -36.13
CA GLN A 92 -33.53 -6.08 -35.47
C GLN A 92 -33.91 -5.69 -34.04
N VAL A 93 -34.40 -6.66 -33.25
CA VAL A 93 -34.79 -6.41 -31.86
C VAL A 93 -33.61 -5.98 -31.04
N ARG A 94 -33.75 -4.86 -30.29
CA ARG A 94 -32.73 -4.35 -29.38
C ARG A 94 -33.37 -3.99 -28.06
N ILE A 95 -32.90 -4.62 -26.98
CA ILE A 95 -33.27 -4.31 -25.61
C ILE A 95 -32.13 -3.50 -24.97
N SER A 96 -32.46 -2.40 -24.32
CA SER A 96 -31.53 -1.66 -23.47
C SER A 96 -32.09 -1.58 -22.06
N ARG A 97 -31.30 -2.05 -21.07
CA ARG A 97 -31.66 -2.02 -19.64
C ARG A 97 -30.40 -1.89 -18.78
N ASP A 98 -30.41 -0.91 -17.86
CA ASP A 98 -29.32 -0.70 -16.89
C ASP A 98 -27.91 -0.63 -17.49
N GLY A 99 -27.77 -0.03 -18.69
CA GLY A 99 -26.51 0.07 -19.44
C GLY A 99 -26.12 -1.21 -20.19
N ASN A 100 -26.90 -2.28 -20.10
CA ASN A 100 -26.71 -3.50 -20.87
C ASN A 100 -27.55 -3.45 -22.15
N VAL A 101 -27.04 -4.04 -23.21
CA VAL A 101 -27.70 -4.07 -24.51
C VAL A 101 -27.78 -5.52 -24.99
N TYR A 102 -28.96 -5.92 -25.45
CA TYR A 102 -29.20 -7.23 -26.09
C TYR A 102 -29.79 -6.97 -27.47
N SER A 103 -29.32 -7.68 -28.47
CA SER A 103 -29.84 -7.55 -29.86
C SER A 103 -30.03 -8.93 -30.47
N GLY A 104 -31.10 -9.14 -31.22
CA GLY A 104 -31.39 -10.43 -31.85
C GLY A 104 -32.63 -10.36 -32.75
N PRO A 105 -33.04 -11.47 -33.38
CA PRO A 105 -34.11 -11.46 -34.37
C PRO A 105 -35.52 -11.48 -33.77
N GLU A 106 -35.72 -12.11 -32.59
CA GLU A 106 -37.07 -12.32 -32.03
C GLU A 106 -37.03 -12.35 -30.51
N LEU A 107 -37.93 -11.55 -29.89
CA LEU A 107 -38.17 -11.47 -28.45
C LEU A 107 -39.65 -11.73 -28.17
N GLN A 108 -39.93 -12.57 -27.22
CA GLN A 108 -41.24 -12.72 -26.59
C GLN A 108 -41.10 -12.47 -25.10
N LEU A 109 -41.90 -11.54 -24.53
CA LEU A 109 -41.74 -11.14 -23.15
C LEU A 109 -43.09 -10.71 -22.52
N HIS A 110 -43.48 -11.35 -21.40
CA HIS A 110 -44.48 -10.81 -20.51
C HIS A 110 -43.85 -9.68 -19.69
N VAL A 111 -44.21 -8.43 -20.01
CA VAL A 111 -43.45 -7.26 -19.58
C VAL A 111 -43.54 -7.01 -18.06
N GLN A 112 -44.67 -7.32 -17.43
CA GLN A 112 -44.84 -7.12 -15.98
C GLN A 112 -44.13 -8.18 -15.15
N ARG A 113 -44.17 -9.45 -15.57
CA ARG A 113 -43.52 -10.57 -14.90
C ARG A 113 -42.07 -10.77 -15.34
N PHE A 114 -41.68 -10.11 -16.42
CA PHE A 114 -40.39 -10.27 -17.07
C PHE A 114 -40.07 -11.75 -17.43
N GLU A 115 -41.07 -12.45 -17.97
CA GLU A 115 -41.03 -13.87 -18.29
C GLU A 115 -41.13 -14.07 -19.82
N GLY A 116 -40.23 -14.82 -20.40
CA GLY A 116 -40.25 -15.03 -21.85
C GLY A 116 -38.90 -15.50 -22.39
N PHE A 117 -38.67 -15.27 -23.69
CA PHE A 117 -37.42 -15.69 -24.30
C PHE A 117 -36.91 -14.72 -25.35
N PHE A 118 -35.61 -14.77 -25.61
CA PHE A 118 -34.92 -14.07 -26.67
C PHE A 118 -34.10 -15.06 -27.50
N LEU A 119 -34.34 -15.07 -28.78
CA LEU A 119 -33.64 -15.99 -29.71
C LEU A 119 -32.36 -15.35 -30.24
N GLU A 120 -31.32 -16.18 -30.36
CA GLU A 120 -30.00 -15.80 -30.91
C GLU A 120 -29.50 -14.41 -30.51
N PRO A 121 -29.60 -14.06 -29.22
CA PRO A 121 -29.20 -12.73 -28.78
C PRO A 121 -27.67 -12.55 -28.81
N THR A 122 -27.25 -11.39 -29.27
CA THR A 122 -25.93 -10.80 -28.98
C THR A 122 -26.08 -9.86 -27.81
N TYR A 123 -25.23 -9.93 -26.80
CA TYR A 123 -25.33 -9.08 -25.62
C TYR A 123 -24.02 -8.36 -25.31
N TYR A 124 -24.15 -7.19 -24.71
CA TYR A 124 -23.05 -6.36 -24.28
C TYR A 124 -23.34 -5.78 -22.90
N PHE A 125 -22.39 -5.93 -21.97
CA PHE A 125 -22.46 -5.42 -20.60
C PHE A 125 -21.61 -4.15 -20.48
N GLY A 126 -22.27 -3.00 -20.33
CA GLY A 126 -21.61 -1.71 -20.26
C GLY A 126 -20.61 -1.58 -19.09
N ARG A 127 -20.85 -2.26 -17.99
CA ARG A 127 -19.97 -2.25 -16.80
C ARG A 127 -18.63 -2.93 -17.06
N THR A 128 -18.62 -4.10 -17.65
CA THR A 128 -17.40 -4.89 -17.90
C THR A 128 -16.75 -4.59 -19.24
N GLY A 129 -17.48 -3.93 -20.16
CA GLY A 129 -17.05 -3.75 -21.54
C GLY A 129 -16.94 -5.06 -22.32
N ALA A 130 -17.58 -6.13 -21.83
CA ALA A 130 -17.56 -7.44 -22.42
C ALA A 130 -18.96 -7.86 -22.90
N GLY A 131 -19.01 -8.80 -23.81
CA GLY A 131 -20.25 -9.28 -24.38
C GLY A 131 -20.12 -10.69 -24.92
N GLY A 132 -21.12 -11.11 -25.70
CA GLY A 132 -21.14 -12.42 -26.29
C GLY A 132 -22.42 -12.70 -27.04
N THR A 133 -22.62 -13.96 -27.37
CA THR A 133 -23.82 -14.49 -28.04
C THR A 133 -24.41 -15.65 -27.27
N ALA A 134 -25.69 -15.91 -27.42
CA ALA A 134 -26.29 -17.15 -26.94
C ALA A 134 -27.22 -17.68 -28.02
N ARG A 135 -27.53 -18.99 -28.00
CA ARG A 135 -28.54 -19.55 -28.86
C ARG A 135 -29.93 -19.09 -28.42
N ARG A 136 -30.15 -18.98 -27.11
CA ARG A 136 -31.40 -18.55 -26.50
C ARG A 136 -31.15 -18.04 -25.08
N ILE A 137 -31.87 -17.00 -24.69
CA ILE A 137 -31.99 -16.59 -23.30
C ILE A 137 -33.45 -16.77 -22.90
N ASP A 138 -33.72 -17.52 -21.85
CA ASP A 138 -35.04 -17.64 -21.20
C ASP A 138 -35.05 -16.79 -19.94
N PHE A 139 -35.93 -15.82 -19.90
CA PHE A 139 -36.18 -15.00 -18.71
C PHE A 139 -37.25 -15.70 -17.87
N LEU A 140 -36.93 -16.09 -16.66
CA LEU A 140 -37.84 -16.78 -15.74
C LEU A 140 -38.64 -15.80 -14.90
N ASP A 141 -38.01 -14.68 -14.57
CA ASP A 141 -38.58 -13.52 -13.90
C ASP A 141 -37.59 -12.33 -13.97
N GLU A 142 -37.85 -11.27 -13.21
CA GLU A 142 -37.03 -10.07 -13.19
C GLU A 142 -35.61 -10.29 -12.64
N GLN A 143 -35.42 -11.35 -11.84
CA GLN A 143 -34.18 -11.67 -11.15
C GLN A 143 -33.46 -12.91 -11.71
N ARG A 144 -34.15 -13.77 -12.46
CA ARG A 144 -33.59 -15.04 -12.93
C ARG A 144 -33.69 -15.21 -14.43
N ALA A 145 -32.59 -15.68 -15.01
CA ALA A 145 -32.50 -15.99 -16.44
C ALA A 145 -31.62 -17.22 -16.71
N VAL A 146 -31.87 -17.91 -17.81
CA VAL A 146 -31.05 -19.02 -18.29
C VAL A 146 -30.62 -18.75 -19.71
N ALA A 147 -29.29 -18.68 -19.94
CA ALA A 147 -28.72 -18.58 -21.27
C ALA A 147 -28.20 -19.96 -21.75
N THR A 148 -28.57 -20.38 -22.94
CA THR A 148 -28.16 -21.66 -23.53
C THR A 148 -27.19 -21.43 -24.67
N GLY A 149 -26.07 -22.16 -24.68
CA GLY A 149 -25.01 -22.03 -25.69
C GLY A 149 -24.39 -20.62 -25.66
N ALA A 150 -24.04 -20.13 -24.47
CA ALA A 150 -23.56 -18.79 -24.28
C ALA A 150 -22.04 -18.65 -24.47
N THR A 151 -21.63 -17.52 -24.99
CA THR A 151 -20.21 -17.11 -25.15
C THR A 151 -19.96 -15.79 -24.40
N TYR A 152 -18.72 -15.55 -23.98
CA TYR A 152 -18.36 -14.30 -23.30
C TYR A 152 -16.93 -13.90 -23.65
N THR A 153 -16.73 -12.63 -24.02
CA THR A 153 -15.42 -12.03 -24.33
C THR A 153 -15.48 -10.50 -24.22
N SER A 154 -14.34 -9.86 -23.94
CA SER A 154 -14.18 -8.41 -24.10
C SER A 154 -13.40 -8.03 -25.36
N CYS A 155 -12.97 -9.03 -26.15
CA CYS A 155 -12.27 -8.76 -27.40
C CYS A 155 -13.25 -8.29 -28.47
N PRO A 156 -12.93 -7.19 -29.18
CA PRO A 156 -13.72 -6.78 -30.33
C PRO A 156 -13.67 -7.87 -31.43
N SER A 157 -14.77 -8.08 -32.11
CA SER A 157 -14.80 -8.92 -33.31
C SER A 157 -14.47 -8.06 -34.51
N ASP A 158 -13.28 -8.21 -35.08
CA ASP A 158 -12.80 -7.45 -36.24
C ASP A 158 -13.15 -8.09 -37.60
N GLY A 159 -13.90 -9.18 -37.55
CA GLY A 159 -14.36 -9.89 -38.75
C GLY A 159 -13.30 -10.73 -39.47
N SER A 160 -12.04 -10.70 -39.06
CA SER A 160 -10.92 -11.40 -39.71
C SER A 160 -10.52 -12.73 -39.03
N GLY A 161 -11.05 -12.97 -37.84
CA GLY A 161 -10.78 -14.17 -37.03
C GLY A 161 -11.64 -14.19 -35.78
N GLY A 162 -11.61 -15.30 -35.00
CA GLY A 162 -12.26 -15.34 -33.69
C GLY A 162 -11.60 -14.42 -32.69
N PRO A 163 -12.28 -14.05 -31.58
CA PRO A 163 -11.70 -13.21 -30.53
C PRO A 163 -10.46 -13.88 -29.90
N ALA A 164 -9.48 -13.07 -29.49
CA ALA A 164 -8.25 -13.59 -28.88
C ALA A 164 -8.53 -14.46 -27.66
N TRP A 165 -9.57 -14.16 -26.88
CA TRP A 165 -10.06 -15.07 -25.85
C TRP A 165 -11.58 -15.19 -25.88
N LEU A 166 -12.07 -16.37 -25.56
CA LEU A 166 -13.49 -16.70 -25.58
C LEU A 166 -13.81 -17.71 -24.48
N LEU A 167 -14.76 -17.37 -23.64
CA LEU A 167 -15.40 -18.31 -22.72
C LEU A 167 -16.66 -18.85 -23.41
N THR A 168 -16.79 -20.16 -23.50
CA THR A 168 -17.97 -20.86 -24.02
C THR A 168 -18.61 -21.72 -22.95
N THR A 169 -19.95 -21.79 -22.92
CA THR A 169 -20.69 -22.61 -21.96
C THR A 169 -21.91 -23.24 -22.63
N ASP A 170 -22.31 -24.40 -22.18
CA ASP A 170 -23.55 -25.02 -22.65
C ASP A 170 -24.77 -24.32 -22.07
N ARG A 171 -24.71 -23.96 -20.79
CA ARG A 171 -25.80 -23.29 -20.08
C ARG A 171 -25.23 -22.36 -18.99
N VAL A 172 -25.84 -21.20 -18.85
CA VAL A 172 -25.59 -20.27 -17.73
C VAL A 172 -26.91 -19.98 -17.03
N LYS A 173 -27.03 -20.36 -15.76
CA LYS A 173 -28.13 -19.98 -14.88
C LYS A 173 -27.71 -18.71 -14.13
N MET A 174 -28.53 -17.70 -14.16
CA MET A 174 -28.29 -16.41 -13.48
C MET A 174 -29.40 -16.17 -12.47
N ASP A 175 -29.01 -15.90 -11.22
CA ASP A 175 -29.89 -15.52 -10.12
C ASP A 175 -29.30 -14.26 -9.46
N PHE A 176 -29.89 -13.12 -9.77
CA PHE A 176 -29.41 -11.82 -9.27
C PHE A 176 -29.76 -11.60 -7.79
N GLU A 177 -30.82 -12.23 -7.28
CA GLU A 177 -31.18 -12.17 -5.86
C GLU A 177 -30.17 -12.96 -5.02
N ALA A 178 -29.85 -14.17 -5.45
CA ALA A 178 -28.81 -15.00 -4.82
C ALA A 178 -27.37 -14.52 -5.16
N ASN A 179 -27.21 -13.51 -6.00
CA ASN A 179 -25.92 -13.08 -6.57
C ASN A 179 -25.12 -14.25 -7.14
N GLU A 180 -25.75 -15.10 -7.91
CA GLU A 180 -25.16 -16.33 -8.42
C GLU A 180 -25.32 -16.52 -9.92
N GLY A 181 -24.20 -16.71 -10.61
CA GLY A 181 -24.12 -17.27 -11.94
C GLY A 181 -23.51 -18.67 -11.86
N ILE A 182 -24.18 -19.66 -12.48
CA ILE A 182 -23.68 -21.04 -12.62
C ILE A 182 -23.54 -21.35 -14.10
N ALA A 183 -22.29 -21.51 -14.56
CA ALA A 183 -21.98 -21.95 -15.91
C ALA A 183 -21.69 -23.45 -15.93
N GLU A 184 -22.37 -24.17 -16.79
CA GLU A 184 -22.21 -25.63 -17.01
C GLU A 184 -21.29 -25.85 -18.24
N HIS A 185 -20.30 -26.74 -18.11
CA HIS A 185 -19.29 -27.04 -19.14
C HIS A 185 -18.58 -25.80 -19.69
N ALA A 186 -18.11 -24.97 -18.77
CA ALA A 186 -17.37 -23.75 -19.12
C ALA A 186 -15.99 -24.10 -19.69
N VAL A 187 -15.65 -23.59 -20.88
CA VAL A 187 -14.34 -23.77 -21.53
C VAL A 187 -13.81 -22.41 -21.94
N LEU A 188 -12.68 -22.01 -21.36
CA LEU A 188 -11.94 -20.80 -21.71
C LEU A 188 -10.93 -21.15 -22.81
N ARG A 189 -11.02 -20.45 -23.93
CA ARG A 189 -10.10 -20.58 -25.06
C ARG A 189 -9.27 -19.30 -25.22
N PHE A 190 -8.01 -19.49 -25.57
CA PHE A 190 -7.10 -18.38 -25.90
C PHE A 190 -6.50 -18.66 -27.28
N TYR A 191 -6.75 -17.78 -28.24
CA TYR A 191 -6.48 -17.99 -29.65
C TYR A 191 -6.98 -19.35 -30.16
N GLY A 192 -8.22 -19.73 -29.76
CA GLY A 192 -8.84 -20.99 -30.13
C GLY A 192 -8.39 -22.22 -29.33
N VAL A 193 -7.26 -22.13 -28.61
CA VAL A 193 -6.74 -23.24 -27.79
C VAL A 193 -7.45 -23.27 -26.43
N PRO A 194 -8.03 -24.38 -25.97
CA PRO A 194 -8.62 -24.49 -24.65
C PRO A 194 -7.52 -24.47 -23.59
N ILE A 195 -7.56 -23.49 -22.69
CA ILE A 195 -6.55 -23.29 -21.63
C ILE A 195 -7.09 -23.61 -20.23
N LEU A 196 -8.41 -23.53 -20.03
CA LEU A 196 -9.07 -23.86 -18.77
C LEU A 196 -10.46 -24.42 -19.05
N GLY A 197 -10.88 -25.44 -18.31
CA GLY A 197 -12.23 -26.02 -18.38
C GLY A 197 -12.75 -26.35 -16.99
N ALA A 198 -14.04 -26.13 -16.78
CA ALA A 198 -14.72 -26.49 -15.55
C ALA A 198 -16.09 -27.13 -15.88
N PRO A 199 -16.43 -28.31 -15.32
CA PRO A 199 -17.75 -28.91 -15.48
C PRO A 199 -18.86 -27.98 -14.97
N VAL A 200 -18.60 -27.31 -13.86
CA VAL A 200 -19.46 -26.29 -13.23
C VAL A 200 -18.59 -25.19 -12.72
N LEU A 201 -18.93 -23.94 -13.08
CA LEU A 201 -18.27 -22.72 -12.61
C LEU A 201 -19.31 -21.80 -11.98
N SER A 202 -19.19 -21.51 -10.70
CA SER A 202 -20.00 -20.50 -10.01
C SER A 202 -19.25 -19.18 -9.94
N PHE A 203 -19.95 -18.08 -10.21
CA PHE A 203 -19.40 -16.73 -10.18
C PHE A 203 -20.42 -15.71 -9.66
N PRO A 204 -19.99 -14.59 -9.07
CA PRO A 204 -20.90 -13.53 -8.64
C PRO A 204 -21.38 -12.70 -9.85
N LEU A 205 -22.63 -12.29 -9.82
CA LEU A 205 -23.24 -11.42 -10.85
C LEU A 205 -23.09 -9.92 -10.52
N THR A 206 -22.83 -9.63 -9.24
CA THR A 206 -22.62 -8.26 -8.70
C THR A 206 -21.26 -8.18 -8.00
N ASP A 207 -20.91 -7.01 -7.49
CA ASP A 207 -19.65 -6.81 -6.71
C ASP A 207 -19.76 -7.34 -5.27
N ALA A 208 -20.89 -7.89 -4.86
CA ALA A 208 -21.06 -8.49 -3.54
C ALA A 208 -20.19 -9.75 -3.41
N ARG A 209 -19.62 -9.93 -2.22
CA ARG A 209 -18.73 -11.06 -1.92
C ARG A 209 -19.48 -12.40 -1.98
N LYS A 210 -18.88 -13.38 -2.63
CA LYS A 210 -19.44 -14.74 -2.76
C LYS A 210 -18.35 -15.79 -2.60
N SER A 211 -18.66 -16.89 -1.91
CA SER A 211 -17.79 -18.05 -1.81
C SER A 211 -17.59 -18.72 -3.19
N GLY A 212 -16.36 -19.13 -3.47
CA GLY A 212 -16.04 -19.80 -4.72
C GLY A 212 -14.55 -19.97 -4.95
N TRP A 213 -14.21 -20.77 -5.96
CA TRP A 213 -12.84 -20.94 -6.41
C TRP A 213 -12.35 -19.68 -7.12
N LEU A 214 -11.19 -19.22 -6.73
CA LEU A 214 -10.47 -18.12 -7.39
C LEU A 214 -9.57 -18.70 -8.50
N PRO A 215 -9.13 -17.87 -9.44
CA PRO A 215 -8.25 -18.31 -10.51
C PRO A 215 -7.00 -19.01 -9.98
N PRO A 216 -6.58 -20.12 -10.61
CA PRO A 216 -5.38 -20.82 -10.22
C PRO A 216 -4.13 -19.98 -10.49
N SER A 217 -3.11 -20.14 -9.67
CA SER A 217 -1.80 -19.55 -9.89
C SER A 217 -0.73 -20.60 -10.16
N VAL A 218 0.22 -20.24 -11.02
CA VAL A 218 1.36 -21.07 -11.37
C VAL A 218 2.62 -20.23 -11.18
N ASN A 219 3.53 -20.71 -10.35
CA ASN A 219 4.81 -20.07 -10.09
C ASN A 219 5.95 -21.04 -10.39
N LEU A 220 7.06 -20.52 -10.86
CA LEU A 220 8.28 -21.29 -11.04
C LEU A 220 9.41 -20.60 -10.27
N ASP A 221 10.00 -21.34 -9.32
CA ASP A 221 11.10 -20.81 -8.54
C ASP A 221 12.23 -21.85 -8.36
N SER A 222 13.46 -21.37 -8.19
CA SER A 222 14.63 -22.22 -8.10
C SER A 222 14.65 -23.10 -6.85
N LYS A 223 14.01 -22.68 -5.75
CA LYS A 223 13.97 -23.41 -4.47
C LYS A 223 12.83 -24.42 -4.42
N SER A 224 11.64 -24.04 -4.85
CA SER A 224 10.42 -24.85 -4.75
C SER A 224 10.06 -25.62 -6.04
N GLY A 225 10.66 -25.24 -7.17
CA GLY A 225 10.33 -25.76 -8.50
C GLY A 225 9.01 -25.19 -9.02
N LEU A 226 8.30 -25.98 -9.82
CA LEU A 226 6.96 -25.62 -10.28
C LEU A 226 5.98 -25.72 -9.10
N GLN A 227 5.25 -24.64 -8.86
CA GLN A 227 4.20 -24.55 -7.85
C GLN A 227 2.87 -24.27 -8.52
N PHE A 228 1.87 -25.01 -8.13
CA PHE A 228 0.48 -24.80 -8.50
C PHE A 228 -0.33 -24.54 -7.25
N SER A 229 -1.18 -23.51 -7.27
CA SER A 229 -2.11 -23.24 -6.19
C SER A 229 -3.47 -22.84 -6.73
N MET A 230 -4.53 -23.20 -6.00
CA MET A 230 -5.92 -22.95 -6.37
C MET A 230 -6.69 -22.43 -5.16
N PRO A 231 -6.79 -21.11 -4.98
CA PRO A 231 -7.44 -20.54 -3.81
C PRO A 231 -8.96 -20.74 -3.81
N TYR A 232 -9.54 -21.06 -2.68
CA TYR A 232 -10.96 -21.06 -2.43
C TYR A 232 -11.31 -19.94 -1.46
N TYR A 233 -12.07 -18.96 -1.92
CA TYR A 233 -12.60 -17.89 -1.08
C TYR A 233 -13.88 -18.35 -0.39
N TRP A 234 -13.93 -18.24 0.93
CA TRP A 234 -15.07 -18.60 1.75
C TRP A 234 -15.64 -17.35 2.42
N ASN A 235 -16.77 -16.86 1.93
CA ASN A 235 -17.55 -15.80 2.54
C ASN A 235 -18.38 -16.38 3.70
N ILE A 236 -17.79 -16.43 4.90
CA ILE A 236 -18.39 -17.07 6.08
C ILE A 236 -19.58 -16.25 6.57
N ALA A 237 -19.40 -14.93 6.64
CA ALA A 237 -20.39 -13.96 7.08
C ALA A 237 -20.07 -12.57 6.48
N PRO A 238 -20.97 -11.59 6.53
CA PRO A 238 -20.70 -10.24 6.02
C PRO A 238 -19.44 -9.59 6.61
N ASN A 239 -19.06 -9.96 7.82
CA ASN A 239 -17.92 -9.46 8.57
C ASN A 239 -16.80 -10.48 8.79
N ARG A 240 -16.85 -11.65 8.17
CA ARG A 240 -15.84 -12.71 8.31
C ARG A 240 -15.65 -13.45 6.98
N ASP A 241 -14.43 -13.62 6.59
CA ASP A 241 -14.10 -14.43 5.43
C ASP A 241 -12.79 -15.21 5.61
N ALA A 242 -12.60 -16.20 4.77
CA ALA A 242 -11.36 -16.95 4.71
C ALA A 242 -10.97 -17.25 3.27
N THR A 243 -9.69 -17.33 2.98
CA THR A 243 -9.16 -17.85 1.72
C THR A 243 -8.29 -19.07 2.04
N LEU A 244 -8.69 -20.22 1.51
CA LEU A 244 -7.96 -21.48 1.67
C LEU A 244 -7.27 -21.79 0.34
N THR A 245 -5.95 -21.90 0.35
CA THR A 245 -5.15 -22.08 -0.86
C THR A 245 -4.33 -23.36 -0.76
N PRO A 246 -4.84 -24.50 -1.23
CA PRO A 246 -4.02 -25.69 -1.45
C PRO A 246 -2.84 -25.36 -2.36
N LEU A 247 -1.66 -25.84 -1.98
CA LEU A 247 -0.39 -25.62 -2.66
C LEU A 247 0.25 -26.95 -3.03
N LEU A 248 0.61 -27.12 -4.29
CA LEU A 248 1.36 -28.24 -4.79
C LEU A 248 2.70 -27.77 -5.34
N SER A 249 3.80 -28.20 -4.75
CA SER A 249 5.16 -27.86 -5.15
C SER A 249 5.91 -29.09 -5.63
N ALA A 250 6.50 -29.03 -6.82
CA ALA A 250 7.21 -30.16 -7.41
C ALA A 250 8.37 -30.65 -6.54
N LYS A 251 9.12 -29.73 -5.90
CA LYS A 251 10.28 -30.09 -5.06
C LYS A 251 9.91 -30.30 -3.59
N ARG A 252 8.90 -29.56 -3.05
CA ARG A 252 8.61 -29.53 -1.61
C ARG A 252 7.40 -30.38 -1.21
N GLY A 253 6.51 -30.73 -2.16
CA GLY A 253 5.32 -31.53 -1.89
C GLY A 253 4.06 -30.70 -1.71
N ILE A 254 3.16 -31.15 -0.84
CA ILE A 254 1.83 -30.57 -0.64
C ILE A 254 1.84 -29.66 0.58
N GLY A 255 1.22 -28.50 0.44
CA GLY A 255 1.02 -27.53 1.51
C GLY A 255 -0.31 -26.81 1.38
N ALA A 256 -0.51 -25.84 2.24
CA ALA A 256 -1.65 -24.94 2.22
C ALA A 256 -1.26 -23.55 2.75
N GLU A 257 -1.87 -22.55 2.15
CA GLU A 257 -1.91 -21.18 2.70
C GLU A 257 -3.35 -20.87 3.10
N THR A 258 -3.53 -20.23 4.24
CA THR A 258 -4.83 -19.84 4.75
C THR A 258 -4.77 -18.40 5.21
N GLU A 259 -5.69 -17.58 4.74
CA GLU A 259 -5.95 -16.26 5.27
C GLU A 259 -7.35 -16.25 5.89
N PHE A 260 -7.47 -15.80 7.13
CA PHE A 260 -8.74 -15.58 7.80
C PHE A 260 -8.83 -14.12 8.25
N ARG A 261 -9.94 -13.45 7.94
CA ARG A 261 -10.18 -12.05 8.31
C ARG A 261 -11.51 -11.90 9.03
N TYR A 262 -11.54 -11.02 9.98
CA TYR A 262 -12.76 -10.66 10.71
C TYR A 262 -12.79 -9.16 11.04
N LEU A 263 -14.00 -8.61 11.03
CA LEU A 263 -14.26 -7.20 11.32
C LEU A 263 -15.55 -7.10 12.14
N GLU A 264 -15.41 -6.75 13.41
CA GLU A 264 -16.51 -6.51 14.34
C GLU A 264 -16.52 -5.02 14.74
N PRO A 265 -17.59 -4.49 15.32
CA PRO A 265 -17.67 -3.07 15.67
C PRO A 265 -16.54 -2.56 16.56
N ARG A 266 -15.95 -3.43 17.39
CA ARG A 266 -14.91 -3.08 18.35
C ARG A 266 -13.60 -3.83 18.19
N TYR A 267 -13.51 -4.77 17.27
CA TYR A 267 -12.27 -5.51 17.00
C TYR A 267 -12.20 -6.01 15.58
N GLN A 268 -11.00 -6.06 15.07
CA GLN A 268 -10.69 -6.57 13.74
C GLN A 268 -9.38 -7.34 13.76
N GLY A 269 -9.20 -8.18 12.75
CA GLY A 269 -7.92 -8.86 12.64
C GLY A 269 -7.80 -9.75 11.43
N THR A 270 -6.56 -10.21 11.23
CA THR A 270 -6.17 -11.14 10.17
C THR A 270 -5.28 -12.22 10.74
N ALA A 271 -5.45 -13.44 10.25
CA ALA A 271 -4.59 -14.57 10.56
C ALA A 271 -4.16 -15.22 9.25
N ASN A 272 -2.85 -15.29 9.01
CA ASN A 272 -2.27 -15.96 7.87
C ASN A 272 -1.43 -17.15 8.33
N LEU A 273 -1.68 -18.30 7.77
CA LEU A 273 -0.95 -19.54 8.03
C LEU A 273 -0.44 -20.12 6.71
N HIS A 274 0.86 -20.32 6.59
CA HIS A 274 1.47 -21.15 5.56
C HIS A 274 1.93 -22.45 6.20
N LEU A 275 1.54 -23.58 5.65
CA LEU A 275 1.81 -24.90 6.23
C LEU A 275 2.30 -25.87 5.15
N LEU A 276 3.41 -26.52 5.41
CA LEU A 276 3.97 -27.63 4.66
C LEU A 276 4.18 -28.81 5.65
N PRO A 277 3.23 -29.73 5.77
CA PRO A 277 3.30 -30.81 6.77
C PRO A 277 4.52 -31.72 6.60
N ASN A 278 5.01 -31.87 5.36
CA ASN A 278 6.21 -32.62 5.03
C ASN A 278 6.92 -31.95 3.85
N ASP A 279 7.84 -31.03 4.16
CA ASP A 279 8.71 -30.44 3.12
C ASP A 279 9.75 -31.50 2.69
N ARG A 280 9.60 -32.01 1.46
CA ARG A 280 10.46 -33.07 0.88
C ARG A 280 11.93 -32.71 0.83
N LEU A 281 12.28 -31.40 0.79
CA LEU A 281 13.68 -30.95 0.78
C LEU A 281 14.33 -31.00 2.15
N THR A 282 13.55 -30.79 3.21
CA THR A 282 14.08 -30.73 4.58
C THR A 282 13.69 -31.97 5.42
N GLY A 283 12.69 -32.76 4.97
CA GLY A 283 12.14 -33.89 5.70
C GLY A 283 11.38 -33.49 6.97
N ARG A 284 10.96 -32.22 7.10
CA ARG A 284 10.33 -31.69 8.31
C ARG A 284 9.04 -30.96 7.97
N SER A 285 8.16 -30.83 8.96
CA SER A 285 7.02 -29.94 8.89
C SER A 285 7.49 -28.48 9.00
N ARG A 286 7.01 -27.63 8.10
CA ARG A 286 7.36 -26.20 8.08
C ARG A 286 6.11 -25.34 8.09
N TYR A 287 6.15 -24.25 8.84
CA TYR A 287 5.04 -23.31 8.92
C TYR A 287 5.52 -21.87 9.11
N ALA A 288 4.67 -20.94 8.69
CA ALA A 288 4.71 -19.54 9.09
C ALA A 288 3.32 -19.12 9.56
N LEU A 289 3.27 -18.47 10.71
CA LEU A 289 2.08 -17.88 11.30
C LEU A 289 2.25 -16.37 11.39
N ASN A 290 1.29 -15.63 10.86
CA ASN A 290 1.21 -14.17 10.96
C ASN A 290 -0.18 -13.80 11.48
N LEU A 291 -0.23 -13.19 12.66
CA LEU A 291 -1.46 -12.75 13.32
C LEU A 291 -1.41 -11.24 13.50
N ALA A 292 -2.49 -10.56 13.17
CA ALA A 292 -2.72 -9.17 13.50
C ALA A 292 -4.13 -9.02 14.07
N HIS A 293 -4.23 -8.41 15.24
CA HIS A 293 -5.50 -8.15 15.92
C HIS A 293 -5.49 -6.76 16.54
N GLU A 294 -6.57 -6.05 16.38
CA GLU A 294 -6.80 -4.75 16.99
C GLU A 294 -8.18 -4.74 17.65
N SER A 295 -8.28 -4.21 18.86
CA SER A 295 -9.54 -4.10 19.57
C SER A 295 -9.64 -2.83 20.41
N GLU A 296 -10.86 -2.31 20.51
CA GLU A 296 -11.24 -1.29 21.47
C GLU A 296 -11.61 -1.97 22.79
N LEU A 297 -10.96 -1.55 23.86
CA LEU A 297 -11.21 -2.00 25.21
C LEU A 297 -12.10 -0.99 25.96
N PRO A 298 -12.72 -1.38 27.09
CA PRO A 298 -13.43 -0.45 27.95
C PRO A 298 -12.58 0.76 28.36
N LEU A 299 -13.23 1.88 28.71
CA LEU A 299 -12.59 3.14 29.13
C LEU A 299 -11.77 3.82 28.05
N GLY A 300 -12.03 3.57 26.75
CA GLY A 300 -11.33 4.18 25.63
C GLY A 300 -9.89 3.66 25.45
N ALA A 301 -9.57 2.50 25.97
CA ALA A 301 -8.30 1.84 25.71
C ALA A 301 -8.35 1.11 24.36
N THR A 302 -7.18 0.95 23.73
CA THR A 302 -7.00 0.14 22.53
C THR A 302 -5.98 -0.95 22.79
N MET A 303 -6.18 -2.13 22.21
CA MET A 303 -5.25 -3.24 22.25
C MET A 303 -4.86 -3.62 20.83
N GLN A 304 -3.56 -3.81 20.61
CA GLN A 304 -2.99 -4.31 19.37
C GLN A 304 -2.15 -5.54 19.66
N PHE A 305 -2.35 -6.58 18.87
CA PHE A 305 -1.54 -7.78 18.90
C PHE A 305 -1.00 -8.07 17.50
N THR A 306 0.30 -8.27 17.40
CA THR A 306 0.96 -8.78 16.19
C THR A 306 1.81 -9.97 16.57
N GLY A 307 1.68 -11.08 15.85
CA GLY A 307 2.44 -12.29 16.12
C GLY A 307 3.02 -12.86 14.84
N LEU A 308 4.34 -12.87 14.73
CA LEU A 308 5.07 -13.48 13.64
C LEU A 308 5.88 -14.65 14.17
N ARG A 309 5.67 -15.84 13.61
CA ARG A 309 6.45 -17.03 13.98
C ARG A 309 6.62 -17.97 12.80
N VAL A 310 7.82 -18.56 12.70
CA VAL A 310 8.14 -19.57 11.69
C VAL A 310 8.77 -20.80 12.33
N SER A 311 8.77 -21.91 11.59
CA SER A 311 9.23 -23.22 12.08
C SER A 311 10.73 -23.32 12.31
N ASP A 312 11.54 -22.58 11.53
CA ASP A 312 12.99 -22.78 11.48
C ASP A 312 13.76 -21.56 10.96
N ASP A 313 15.05 -21.51 11.25
CA ASP A 313 15.94 -20.40 10.93
C ASP A 313 16.17 -20.18 9.42
N ALA A 314 16.03 -21.23 8.61
CA ALA A 314 16.21 -21.15 7.15
C ALA A 314 14.94 -20.75 6.41
N TYR A 315 13.82 -20.59 7.13
CA TYR A 315 12.51 -20.30 6.54
C TYR A 315 12.52 -19.06 5.62
N TRP A 316 13.14 -17.96 6.07
CA TRP A 316 13.21 -16.71 5.31
C TRP A 316 14.00 -16.83 3.99
N LYS A 317 14.98 -17.73 3.92
CA LYS A 317 15.77 -18.01 2.70
C LYS A 317 14.95 -18.75 1.66
N ASP A 318 14.07 -19.64 2.11
CA ASP A 318 13.28 -20.51 1.24
C ASP A 318 11.94 -19.89 0.84
N PHE A 319 11.36 -19.08 1.74
CA PHE A 319 10.06 -18.43 1.57
C PHE A 319 10.15 -16.92 1.87
N PRO A 320 10.92 -16.14 1.12
CA PRO A 320 11.27 -14.75 1.46
C PRO A 320 10.09 -13.78 1.49
N ARG A 321 8.89 -14.19 1.02
CA ARG A 321 7.67 -13.37 1.01
C ARG A 321 6.54 -13.91 1.89
N ALA A 322 6.73 -15.04 2.53
CA ALA A 322 5.68 -15.63 3.36
C ALA A 322 5.48 -14.92 4.71
N VAL A 323 6.41 -14.04 5.08
CA VAL A 323 6.35 -13.26 6.31
C VAL A 323 6.51 -11.78 6.00
N ALA A 324 5.50 -11.00 6.32
CA ALA A 324 5.53 -9.53 6.19
C ALA A 324 6.30 -8.93 7.38
N SER A 325 7.63 -8.91 7.29
CA SER A 325 8.50 -8.25 8.25
C SER A 325 9.45 -7.29 7.55
N VAL A 326 9.70 -6.13 8.18
CA VAL A 326 10.70 -5.16 7.72
C VAL A 326 12.10 -5.77 7.71
N THR A 327 12.36 -6.65 8.68
CA THR A 327 13.59 -7.43 8.77
C THR A 327 13.25 -8.91 8.78
N PRO A 328 13.43 -9.64 7.70
CA PRO A 328 12.93 -11.02 7.58
C PRO A 328 13.53 -12.02 8.58
N ARG A 329 14.56 -11.62 9.33
CA ARG A 329 15.21 -12.46 10.36
C ARG A 329 14.81 -12.10 11.78
N LEU A 330 14.14 -10.97 12.04
CA LEU A 330 13.68 -10.50 13.34
C LEU A 330 12.15 -10.55 13.39
N LEU A 331 11.60 -11.58 14.00
CA LEU A 331 10.16 -11.81 14.06
C LEU A 331 9.63 -11.46 15.46
N ALA A 332 8.84 -10.39 15.53
CA ALA A 332 8.26 -9.93 16.78
C ALA A 332 6.90 -10.61 17.04
N THR A 333 6.70 -11.00 18.31
CA THR A 333 5.37 -11.20 18.88
C THR A 333 5.14 -10.07 19.88
N ASP A 334 4.17 -9.22 19.62
CA ASP A 334 3.96 -7.95 20.31
C ASP A 334 2.49 -7.80 20.72
N LEU A 335 2.24 -7.64 22.00
CA LEU A 335 0.93 -7.31 22.56
C LEU A 335 1.05 -5.95 23.25
N GLN A 336 0.32 -4.97 22.78
CA GLN A 336 0.32 -3.63 23.34
C GLN A 336 -1.10 -3.17 23.65
N ALA A 337 -1.31 -2.61 24.86
CA ALA A 337 -2.51 -1.90 25.24
C ALA A 337 -2.17 -0.44 25.54
N LYS A 338 -2.99 0.50 25.04
CA LYS A 338 -2.83 1.95 25.24
C LYS A 338 -4.14 2.53 25.72
N ARG A 339 -4.06 3.51 26.63
CA ARG A 339 -5.21 4.25 27.11
C ARG A 339 -4.88 5.73 27.16
N PRO A 340 -5.42 6.55 26.25
CA PRO A 340 -5.33 8.00 26.36
C PRO A 340 -6.30 8.52 27.45
N PHE A 341 -5.89 9.55 28.19
CA PHE A 341 -6.72 10.26 29.14
C PHE A 341 -6.20 11.70 29.31
N GLY A 342 -6.97 12.67 28.85
CA GLY A 342 -6.51 14.05 28.76
C GLY A 342 -5.23 14.16 27.94
N ASP A 343 -4.22 14.83 28.47
CA ASP A 343 -2.91 15.02 27.83
C ASP A 343 -1.97 13.81 27.96
N TRP A 344 -2.45 12.73 28.58
CA TRP A 344 -1.63 11.58 28.97
C TRP A 344 -2.03 10.31 28.22
N THR A 345 -1.07 9.42 28.02
CA THR A 345 -1.30 8.07 27.51
C THR A 345 -0.57 7.08 28.42
N SER A 346 -1.32 6.20 29.06
CA SER A 346 -0.74 5.00 29.69
C SER A 346 -0.65 3.86 28.69
N TYR A 347 0.37 3.02 28.84
CA TYR A 347 0.54 1.85 27.98
C TYR A 347 1.13 0.68 28.75
N ALA A 348 0.77 -0.52 28.30
CA ALA A 348 1.38 -1.77 28.73
C ALA A 348 1.74 -2.60 27.48
N ARG A 349 2.88 -3.26 27.48
CA ARG A 349 3.38 -4.03 26.35
C ARG A 349 4.08 -5.29 26.82
N VAL A 350 3.92 -6.35 26.02
CA VAL A 350 4.73 -7.58 26.10
C VAL A 350 5.25 -7.85 24.69
N GLN A 351 6.56 -7.89 24.55
CA GLN A 351 7.22 -8.15 23.28
C GLN A 351 8.24 -9.28 23.42
N ARG A 352 8.18 -10.22 22.49
CA ARG A 352 9.14 -11.31 22.37
C ARG A 352 9.64 -11.44 20.95
N TRP A 353 10.86 -11.93 20.78
CA TRP A 353 11.51 -12.08 19.50
C TRP A 353 11.78 -13.53 19.17
N GLN A 354 11.56 -13.91 17.92
CA GLN A 354 12.18 -15.06 17.28
C GLN A 354 13.21 -14.52 16.29
N VAL A 355 14.46 -14.88 16.49
CA VAL A 355 15.58 -14.43 15.66
C VAL A 355 16.08 -15.57 14.82
N LEU A 356 15.99 -15.43 13.50
CA LEU A 356 16.40 -16.47 12.55
C LEU A 356 17.90 -16.35 12.31
N GLN A 357 18.66 -17.26 12.87
CA GLN A 357 20.10 -17.27 12.78
C GLN A 357 20.60 -17.88 11.45
N ASP A 358 21.70 -17.36 10.96
CA ASP A 358 22.44 -17.86 9.80
C ASP A 358 23.91 -18.04 10.22
N ASP A 359 24.43 -19.24 10.12
CA ASP A 359 25.81 -19.53 10.52
C ASP A 359 26.86 -18.69 9.76
N ALA A 360 26.55 -18.28 8.52
CA ALA A 360 27.40 -17.41 7.72
C ALA A 360 27.36 -15.93 8.13
N SER A 361 26.30 -15.50 8.79
CA SER A 361 26.09 -14.10 9.22
C SER A 361 25.15 -14.06 10.42
N ARG A 362 25.70 -14.23 11.62
CA ARG A 362 24.92 -14.11 12.85
C ARG A 362 24.48 -12.67 13.09
N ILE A 363 23.30 -12.49 13.63
CA ILE A 363 22.77 -11.20 14.04
C ILE A 363 22.43 -11.24 15.54
N GLU A 364 22.64 -10.09 16.19
CA GLU A 364 22.32 -9.94 17.61
C GLU A 364 20.81 -9.88 17.81
N SER A 365 20.32 -10.62 18.81
CA SER A 365 18.92 -10.64 19.17
C SER A 365 18.55 -9.38 19.97
N PRO A 366 17.48 -8.66 19.61
CA PRO A 366 16.92 -7.65 20.50
C PRO A 366 16.43 -8.28 21.80
N TYR A 367 16.42 -7.51 22.87
CA TYR A 367 15.87 -7.97 24.14
C TYR A 367 14.35 -8.18 24.06
N ASP A 368 13.87 -9.25 24.70
CA ASP A 368 12.46 -9.39 25.05
C ASP A 368 12.07 -8.33 26.09
N ARG A 369 10.85 -7.81 26.00
CA ARG A 369 10.27 -6.85 26.95
C ARG A 369 9.01 -7.44 27.55
N ALA A 370 9.06 -7.86 28.81
CA ALA A 370 7.93 -8.55 29.43
C ALA A 370 7.96 -8.49 30.97
N PRO A 371 7.21 -7.58 31.59
CA PRO A 371 6.36 -6.55 31.05
C PRO A 371 7.08 -5.22 30.78
N GLN A 372 6.49 -4.38 29.93
CA GLN A 372 6.79 -2.96 29.77
C GLN A 372 5.52 -2.18 30.12
N VAL A 373 5.58 -1.27 31.09
CA VAL A 373 4.44 -0.44 31.51
C VAL A 373 4.92 1.01 31.63
N GLY A 374 4.18 1.90 31.05
CA GLY A 374 4.58 3.31 31.04
C GLY A 374 3.42 4.32 30.95
N LEU A 375 3.79 5.54 31.19
CA LEU A 375 2.95 6.73 31.11
C LEU A 375 3.74 7.82 30.40
N ARG A 376 3.12 8.47 29.41
CA ARG A 376 3.71 9.61 28.72
C ARG A 376 2.68 10.68 28.41
N GLY A 377 3.09 11.92 28.34
CA GLY A 377 2.22 13.04 27.97
C GLY A 377 2.95 14.35 27.80
N ILE A 378 2.26 15.30 27.21
CA ILE A 378 2.71 16.69 27.05
C ILE A 378 1.60 17.60 27.51
N HIS A 379 1.84 18.29 28.62
CA HIS A 379 0.91 19.28 29.17
C HIS A 379 1.34 20.68 28.77
N ARG A 380 0.42 21.46 28.19
CA ARG A 380 0.64 22.87 27.87
C ARG A 380 -0.02 23.73 28.93
N ALA A 381 0.82 24.38 29.74
CA ALA A 381 0.37 25.30 30.77
C ALA A 381 0.25 26.74 30.25
N GLY A 382 -0.40 27.58 31.02
CA GLY A 382 -0.47 29.02 30.75
C GLY A 382 0.92 29.67 30.53
N GLN A 383 0.96 30.81 29.88
CA GLN A 383 2.20 31.53 29.50
C GLN A 383 3.10 30.78 28.49
N GLY A 384 2.62 29.76 27.81
CA GLY A 384 3.32 29.05 26.75
C GLY A 384 4.35 28.00 27.21
N PHE A 385 4.32 27.59 28.45
CA PHE A 385 5.16 26.49 28.92
C PHE A 385 4.63 25.14 28.47
N GLU A 386 5.54 24.28 28.00
CA GLU A 386 5.28 22.88 27.64
C GLU A 386 6.04 21.96 28.60
N PHE A 387 5.33 21.07 29.27
CA PHE A 387 5.87 20.06 30.17
C PHE A 387 5.69 18.69 29.51
N ALA A 388 6.78 18.06 29.08
CA ALA A 388 6.74 16.68 28.61
C ALA A 388 7.26 15.76 29.72
N PHE A 389 6.57 14.66 29.92
CA PHE A 389 6.97 13.65 30.88
C PHE A 389 6.69 12.26 30.34
N GLU A 390 7.66 11.37 30.55
CA GLU A 390 7.55 9.93 30.27
C GLU A 390 8.18 9.16 31.43
N THR A 391 7.49 8.12 31.87
CA THR A 391 8.06 7.14 32.81
C THR A 391 7.68 5.76 32.42
N GLU A 392 8.60 4.80 32.57
CA GLU A 392 8.43 3.43 32.16
C GLU A 392 9.16 2.48 33.11
N LEU A 393 8.48 1.39 33.46
CA LEU A 393 9.09 0.20 34.05
C LEU A 393 9.14 -0.89 32.98
N ASN A 394 10.32 -1.46 32.74
CA ASN A 394 10.53 -2.44 31.69
C ASN A 394 11.46 -3.56 32.17
N ARG A 395 11.02 -4.78 32.02
CA ARG A 395 11.84 -5.98 32.23
C ARG A 395 12.43 -6.41 30.91
N PHE A 396 13.75 -6.48 30.85
CA PHE A 396 14.53 -6.96 29.72
C PHE A 396 15.04 -8.37 30.00
N ALA A 397 14.84 -9.26 29.04
CA ALA A 397 15.29 -10.65 29.09
C ALA A 397 15.90 -11.03 27.72
N GLU A 398 16.79 -12.01 27.72
CA GLU A 398 17.25 -12.60 26.48
C GLU A 398 16.15 -13.47 25.86
N PRO A 399 15.97 -13.45 24.53
CA PRO A 399 15.03 -14.33 23.85
C PRO A 399 15.32 -15.80 24.13
N THR A 400 14.29 -16.53 24.51
CA THR A 400 14.38 -17.96 24.88
C THR A 400 14.21 -18.89 23.67
N ASP A 401 14.81 -18.59 22.54
CA ASP A 401 14.75 -19.45 21.35
C ASP A 401 15.60 -20.72 21.42
N GLY A 402 16.15 -21.01 22.60
CA GLY A 402 16.79 -22.28 22.92
C GLY A 402 18.19 -22.50 22.35
N ARG A 403 18.70 -21.50 21.63
CA ARG A 403 20.05 -21.51 21.06
C ARG A 403 20.85 -20.34 21.59
N GLY A 404 20.96 -20.24 22.90
CA GLY A 404 21.88 -19.29 23.53
C GLY A 404 23.23 -19.37 22.83
N ASP A 405 23.75 -18.23 22.38
CA ASP A 405 25.09 -18.17 21.81
C ASP A 405 26.09 -18.52 22.91
N LEU A 406 26.49 -19.79 22.98
CA LEU A 406 27.44 -20.32 23.98
C LEU A 406 28.81 -19.63 23.91
N LEU A 407 29.01 -18.71 22.97
CA LEU A 407 30.26 -17.98 22.72
C LEU A 407 30.15 -16.46 22.95
N ALA A 408 28.95 -15.92 23.20
CA ALA A 408 28.79 -14.51 23.56
C ALA A 408 28.91 -14.36 25.09
N GLU A 409 29.63 -13.35 25.58
CA GLU A 409 29.52 -12.94 26.97
C GLU A 409 28.05 -12.67 27.30
N ALA A 410 27.58 -13.20 28.45
CA ALA A 410 26.20 -13.02 28.88
C ALA A 410 25.86 -11.52 28.96
N ARG A 411 24.90 -11.09 28.17
CA ARG A 411 24.46 -9.72 28.19
C ARG A 411 23.70 -9.40 29.47
N PRO A 412 23.79 -8.17 30.00
CA PRO A 412 23.02 -7.78 31.18
C PRO A 412 21.52 -7.99 30.97
N VAL A 413 20.83 -8.63 31.90
CA VAL A 413 19.37 -8.74 31.93
C VAL A 413 18.86 -8.19 33.26
N GLY A 414 17.62 -7.67 33.28
CA GLY A 414 17.10 -7.07 34.48
C GLY A 414 15.92 -6.12 34.24
N VAL A 415 15.61 -5.37 35.27
CA VAL A 415 14.53 -4.36 35.25
C VAL A 415 15.11 -2.97 35.19
N ARG A 416 14.56 -2.14 34.31
CA ARG A 416 14.81 -0.70 34.24
C ARG A 416 13.55 0.07 34.58
N TRP A 417 13.67 1.02 35.51
CA TRP A 417 12.73 2.12 35.63
C TRP A 417 13.39 3.40 35.08
N HIS A 418 12.69 4.12 34.23
CA HIS A 418 13.15 5.41 33.77
C HIS A 418 12.10 6.51 33.91
N ALA A 419 12.56 7.75 33.99
CA ALA A 419 11.75 8.95 33.95
C ALA A 419 12.46 10.01 33.12
N LEU A 420 11.80 10.45 32.06
CA LEU A 420 12.22 11.53 31.19
C LEU A 420 11.29 12.71 31.45
N GLY A 421 11.83 13.84 31.87
CA GLY A 421 11.08 15.07 32.08
C GLY A 421 11.68 16.21 31.27
N SER A 422 10.87 17.07 30.68
CA SER A 422 11.35 18.30 30.09
C SER A 422 10.38 19.45 30.27
N VAL A 423 10.94 20.66 30.38
CA VAL A 423 10.23 21.95 30.39
C VAL A 423 10.77 22.76 29.23
N ALA A 424 9.88 23.20 28.37
CA ALA A 424 10.21 24.06 27.24
C ALA A 424 9.30 25.30 27.25
N ARG A 425 9.80 26.40 26.72
CA ARG A 425 8.99 27.61 26.48
C ARG A 425 9.25 28.13 25.07
N PRO A 426 8.44 27.74 24.08
CA PRO A 426 8.54 28.30 22.75
C PRO A 426 8.16 29.80 22.74
N PHE A 427 9.06 30.63 22.24
CA PHE A 427 8.78 32.02 21.87
C PHE A 427 8.57 32.03 20.36
N VAL A 428 7.38 32.41 19.93
CA VAL A 428 6.99 32.45 18.54
C VAL A 428 6.71 33.87 18.11
N ALA A 429 7.42 34.30 17.07
CA ALA A 429 7.19 35.57 16.39
C ALA A 429 7.07 35.32 14.88
N PRO A 430 6.50 36.22 14.09
CA PRO A 430 6.47 36.08 12.65
C PRO A 430 7.86 35.81 12.09
N GLY A 431 8.02 34.65 11.41
CA GLY A 431 9.29 34.25 10.81
C GLY A 431 10.40 33.82 11.77
N TRP A 432 10.15 33.71 13.09
CA TRP A 432 11.15 33.28 14.05
C TRP A 432 10.58 32.53 15.25
N THR A 433 11.25 31.45 15.60
CA THR A 433 10.95 30.69 16.81
C THR A 433 12.23 30.52 17.65
N LEU A 434 12.11 30.62 18.99
CA LEU A 434 13.18 30.33 19.93
C LEU A 434 12.61 29.43 21.02
N THR A 435 13.18 28.26 21.19
CA THR A 435 12.71 27.27 22.18
C THR A 435 13.83 26.85 23.13
N PRO A 436 14.00 27.53 24.26
CA PRO A 436 14.80 27.00 25.36
C PRO A 436 14.09 25.82 25.99
N ARG A 437 14.86 24.76 26.31
CA ARG A 437 14.39 23.53 26.95
C ARG A 437 15.38 23.08 28.02
N LEU A 438 14.85 22.61 29.12
CA LEU A 438 15.58 21.89 30.16
C LEU A 438 14.98 20.48 30.25
N SER A 439 15.82 19.45 30.07
CA SER A 439 15.43 18.04 30.11
C SER A 439 16.19 17.30 31.21
N LEU A 440 15.58 16.31 31.80
CA LEU A 440 16.19 15.37 32.73
C LEU A 440 15.94 13.92 32.28
N ASN A 441 17.02 13.16 32.10
CA ASN A 441 16.97 11.72 31.86
C ASN A 441 17.43 11.02 33.16
N ALA A 442 16.48 10.40 33.89
CA ALA A 442 16.75 9.60 35.07
C ALA A 442 16.45 8.13 34.79
N ALA A 443 17.33 7.24 35.21
CA ALA A 443 17.13 5.80 35.08
C ALA A 443 17.72 5.05 36.29
N ALA A 444 17.02 4.01 36.71
CA ALA A 444 17.46 3.07 37.74
C ALA A 444 17.33 1.64 37.21
N TYR A 445 18.32 0.84 37.49
CA TYR A 445 18.45 -0.54 37.00
C TYR A 445 18.58 -1.51 38.17
N SER A 446 17.91 -2.64 38.06
CA SER A 446 18.08 -3.82 38.94
C SER A 446 18.42 -5.01 38.05
N LEU A 447 19.68 -5.42 38.07
CA LEU A 447 20.21 -6.47 37.21
C LEU A 447 20.12 -7.83 37.92
N ASP A 448 19.85 -8.88 37.13
CA ASP A 448 19.80 -10.26 37.63
C ASP A 448 21.21 -10.72 38.01
N GLU A 449 22.23 -10.39 37.22
CA GLU A 449 23.63 -10.63 37.45
C GLU A 449 24.38 -9.33 37.75
N PRO A 450 25.39 -9.33 38.64
CA PRO A 450 26.17 -8.15 38.97
C PRO A 450 26.98 -7.65 37.76
N LEU A 451 26.88 -6.38 37.42
CA LEU A 451 27.71 -5.72 36.43
C LEU A 451 28.75 -4.86 37.17
N GLY A 452 30.05 -5.19 37.03
CA GLY A 452 31.11 -4.55 37.81
C GLY A 452 30.93 -4.69 39.33
N GLY A 453 30.38 -5.81 39.80
CA GLY A 453 30.11 -6.09 41.19
C GLY A 453 28.85 -5.45 41.78
N ARG A 454 28.04 -4.76 40.94
CA ARG A 454 26.82 -4.06 41.40
C ARG A 454 25.60 -4.59 40.64
N ARG A 455 24.52 -4.85 41.38
CA ARG A 455 23.21 -5.22 40.80
C ARG A 455 22.32 -3.99 40.62
N GLY A 456 22.47 -2.99 41.48
CA GLY A 456 21.70 -1.73 41.40
C GLY A 456 22.57 -0.60 40.84
N LEU A 457 22.09 0.01 39.79
CA LEU A 457 22.72 1.18 39.14
C LEU A 457 21.68 2.27 38.99
N SER A 458 22.09 3.53 39.10
CA SER A 458 21.20 4.66 38.83
C SER A 458 21.96 5.84 38.25
N ARG A 459 21.24 6.69 37.52
CA ARG A 459 21.77 7.91 36.97
C ARG A 459 20.68 8.97 36.81
N ALA A 460 21.11 10.24 36.79
CA ALA A 460 20.28 11.39 36.43
C ALA A 460 21.16 12.35 35.62
N ILE A 461 20.74 12.65 34.42
CA ILE A 461 21.51 13.47 33.47
C ILE A 461 20.64 14.63 32.99
N PRO A 462 20.93 15.85 33.41
CA PRO A 462 20.25 17.03 32.90
C PRO A 462 20.81 17.43 31.52
N THR A 463 19.95 17.94 30.66
CA THR A 463 20.32 18.54 29.37
C THR A 463 19.65 19.88 29.22
N PHE A 464 20.44 20.90 28.87
CA PHE A 464 19.92 22.19 28.46
C PHE A 464 20.09 22.37 26.97
N SER A 465 19.03 22.80 26.29
CA SER A 465 19.07 23.09 24.86
C SER A 465 18.35 24.41 24.52
N VAL A 466 18.78 25.05 23.45
CA VAL A 466 18.12 26.21 22.84
C VAL A 466 18.07 25.97 21.33
N ASP A 467 16.88 25.89 20.79
CA ASP A 467 16.64 25.74 19.35
C ASP A 467 16.06 27.04 18.79
N SER A 468 16.72 27.61 17.82
CA SER A 468 16.30 28.87 17.18
C SER A 468 16.17 28.62 15.67
N GLN A 469 15.00 28.94 15.14
CA GLN A 469 14.65 28.74 13.73
C GLN A 469 14.13 30.06 13.17
N TRP A 470 14.60 30.41 11.97
CA TRP A 470 14.12 31.58 11.22
C TRP A 470 13.49 31.08 9.93
N GLN A 471 12.46 31.77 9.48
CA GLN A 471 11.83 31.56 8.18
C GLN A 471 11.70 32.93 7.51
N LEU A 472 12.55 33.16 6.53
CA LEU A 472 12.56 34.35 5.71
C LEU A 472 12.00 34.01 4.34
N GLU A 473 11.13 34.88 3.83
CA GLU A 473 10.45 34.62 2.54
C GLU A 473 10.63 35.82 1.62
N ARG A 474 10.78 35.56 0.35
CA ARG A 474 10.74 36.57 -0.70
C ARG A 474 10.16 36.04 -2.00
N GLU A 475 9.47 36.88 -2.71
CA GLU A 475 9.16 36.64 -4.11
C GLU A 475 10.42 36.83 -4.95
N ALA A 476 10.65 35.92 -5.89
CA ALA A 476 11.81 35.94 -6.75
C ALA A 476 11.47 35.33 -8.13
N ASN A 477 12.18 35.74 -9.14
CA ASN A 477 12.11 35.08 -10.46
C ASN A 477 13.40 34.29 -10.69
N TRP A 478 13.26 32.96 -10.79
CA TRP A 478 14.37 32.05 -11.00
C TRP A 478 14.10 31.16 -12.19
N PHE A 479 15.07 31.05 -13.06
CA PHE A 479 14.96 30.24 -14.30
C PHE A 479 13.72 30.59 -15.17
N GLY A 480 13.34 31.89 -15.16
CA GLY A 480 12.17 32.39 -15.90
C GLY A 480 10.81 31.98 -15.31
N ARG A 481 10.78 31.64 -14.01
CA ARG A 481 9.56 31.32 -13.25
C ARG A 481 9.47 32.16 -11.99
N ASP A 482 8.27 32.62 -11.70
CA ASP A 482 7.98 33.25 -10.43
C ASP A 482 7.94 32.19 -9.34
N VAL A 483 8.65 32.39 -8.26
CA VAL A 483 8.78 31.48 -7.14
C VAL A 483 8.74 32.24 -5.81
N LEU A 484 8.21 31.61 -4.79
CA LEU A 484 8.39 32.04 -3.41
C LEU A 484 9.63 31.34 -2.86
N GLN A 485 10.70 32.09 -2.64
CA GLN A 485 11.91 31.57 -2.02
C GLN A 485 11.84 31.71 -0.52
N THR A 486 12.05 30.60 0.22
CA THR A 486 12.28 30.62 1.66
C THR A 486 13.77 30.48 1.95
N LEU A 487 14.22 31.09 3.04
CA LEU A 487 15.52 30.87 3.65
C LEU A 487 15.30 30.56 5.12
N GLU A 488 15.71 29.36 5.55
CA GLU A 488 15.40 28.78 6.86
C GLU A 488 16.69 28.47 7.65
N PRO A 489 17.37 29.46 8.22
CA PRO A 489 18.47 29.22 9.14
C PRO A 489 17.98 28.58 10.44
N ARG A 490 18.72 27.60 10.95
CA ARG A 490 18.45 26.97 12.24
C ARG A 490 19.73 26.79 13.02
N LEU A 491 19.68 27.18 14.28
CA LEU A 491 20.75 27.03 15.26
C LEU A 491 20.24 26.30 16.47
N MET A 492 20.93 25.23 16.86
CA MET A 492 20.58 24.48 18.06
C MET A 492 21.82 24.30 18.94
N TYR A 493 21.78 24.89 20.14
CA TYR A 493 22.77 24.65 21.17
C TYR A 493 22.31 23.56 22.13
N VAL A 494 23.22 22.65 22.51
CA VAL A 494 22.95 21.56 23.47
C VAL A 494 24.11 21.48 24.47
N ASN A 495 23.80 21.41 25.75
CA ASN A 495 24.75 21.17 26.82
C ASN A 495 24.25 20.07 27.76
N THR A 496 24.93 18.89 27.72
CA THR A 496 24.69 17.72 28.56
C THR A 496 26.01 17.38 29.27
N PRO A 497 26.08 17.41 30.61
CA PRO A 497 27.32 17.11 31.31
C PRO A 497 27.68 15.61 31.15
N TYR A 498 28.98 15.35 31.10
CA TYR A 498 29.47 13.98 31.16
C TYR A 498 29.05 13.28 32.45
N ARG A 499 28.51 12.07 32.32
CA ARG A 499 28.27 11.12 33.43
C ARG A 499 28.75 9.76 33.01
N THR A 500 29.42 9.05 33.91
CA THR A 500 29.86 7.67 33.66
C THR A 500 28.67 6.78 33.39
N GLN A 501 28.70 6.06 32.27
CA GLN A 501 27.70 5.09 31.85
C GLN A 501 28.44 3.84 31.41
N ASP A 502 28.04 2.66 31.95
CA ASP A 502 28.60 1.38 31.50
C ASP A 502 28.12 1.10 30.08
N ALA A 503 29.04 0.85 29.17
CA ALA A 503 28.71 0.64 27.76
C ALA A 503 27.87 -0.63 27.56
N ARG A 504 28.08 -1.65 28.37
CA ARG A 504 27.35 -2.93 28.34
C ARG A 504 25.88 -2.79 28.75
N LEU A 505 25.53 -1.68 29.44
CA LEU A 505 24.15 -1.42 29.85
C LEU A 505 23.42 -0.66 28.75
N ALA A 506 23.04 -1.35 27.69
CA ALA A 506 22.40 -0.81 26.49
C ALA A 506 21.27 -1.72 26.01
N PHE A 507 20.16 -1.80 26.77
CA PHE A 507 19.02 -2.63 26.43
C PHE A 507 18.31 -2.21 25.14
N ASP A 508 18.20 -0.88 24.90
CA ASP A 508 17.47 -0.32 23.75
C ASP A 508 18.18 0.84 23.07
N ALA A 509 19.40 1.14 23.46
CA ALA A 509 20.15 2.24 22.91
C ALA A 509 21.01 1.83 21.72
N ALA A 510 20.90 2.60 20.64
CA ALA A 510 21.75 2.49 19.47
C ALA A 510 22.13 3.89 18.96
N PRO A 511 23.27 4.06 18.31
CA PRO A 511 23.62 5.32 17.65
C PRO A 511 22.56 5.69 16.63
N LYS A 512 22.18 6.96 16.57
CA LYS A 512 21.31 7.49 15.53
C LYS A 512 22.08 7.63 14.22
N ASP A 513 21.43 7.31 13.12
CA ASP A 513 21.97 7.61 11.81
C ASP A 513 22.27 9.11 11.65
N PHE A 514 23.38 9.41 10.99
CA PHE A 514 23.77 10.78 10.70
C PHE A 514 22.91 11.35 9.57
N ASN A 515 21.91 12.12 9.94
CA ASN A 515 20.96 12.76 9.02
C ASN A 515 20.57 14.15 9.53
N PHE A 516 19.79 14.88 8.73
CA PHE A 516 19.40 16.26 9.04
C PHE A 516 18.63 16.38 10.36
N GLU A 517 17.75 15.42 10.65
CA GLU A 517 16.95 15.42 11.88
C GLU A 517 17.80 15.06 13.11
N SER A 518 18.65 14.05 13.02
CA SER A 518 19.48 13.59 14.14
C SER A 518 20.55 14.61 14.54
N LEU A 519 21.00 15.45 13.61
CA LEU A 519 21.94 16.52 13.91
C LEU A 519 21.32 17.59 14.82
N TYR A 520 20.01 17.79 14.82
CA TYR A 520 19.26 18.65 15.72
C TYR A 520 18.64 17.91 16.91
N ALA A 521 19.12 16.71 17.23
CA ALA A 521 18.68 15.98 18.43
C ALA A 521 19.55 16.30 19.64
N GLU A 522 18.96 16.34 20.85
CA GLU A 522 19.67 16.53 22.12
C GLU A 522 20.61 15.36 22.43
N ASN A 523 20.19 14.13 22.07
CA ASN A 523 20.93 12.89 22.28
C ASN A 523 21.28 12.23 20.94
N SER A 524 22.54 11.83 20.75
CA SER A 524 23.00 11.12 19.55
C SER A 524 22.64 9.62 19.56
N PHE A 525 22.11 9.10 20.66
CA PHE A 525 21.60 7.73 20.77
C PHE A 525 20.07 7.70 20.71
N SER A 526 19.52 6.63 20.17
CA SER A 526 18.12 6.22 20.34
C SER A 526 17.94 5.55 21.71
N GLY A 527 16.69 5.26 22.09
CA GLY A 527 16.39 4.62 23.37
C GLY A 527 16.72 5.51 24.58
N VAL A 528 16.85 4.90 25.75
CA VAL A 528 16.99 5.58 27.04
C VAL A 528 18.34 5.33 27.69
N ASP A 529 18.96 4.17 27.45
CA ASP A 529 20.10 3.70 28.23
C ASP A 529 21.40 4.47 28.01
N ARG A 530 21.54 5.08 26.82
CA ARG A 530 22.72 5.89 26.49
C ARG A 530 22.31 7.34 26.28
N VAL A 531 23.00 8.24 26.95
CA VAL A 531 22.85 9.70 26.77
C VAL A 531 24.21 10.28 26.45
N SER A 532 24.35 10.88 25.28
CA SER A 532 25.58 11.51 24.83
C SER A 532 25.92 12.71 25.73
N ASP A 533 27.16 12.79 26.16
CA ASP A 533 27.67 14.05 26.70
C ASP A 533 27.83 15.05 25.57
N ALA A 534 27.23 16.20 25.72
CA ALA A 534 27.17 17.19 24.66
C ALA A 534 27.57 18.58 25.18
N HIS A 535 28.39 19.27 24.41
CA HIS A 535 28.58 20.71 24.48
C HIS A 535 28.81 21.19 23.05
N GLN A 536 27.70 21.46 22.37
CA GLN A 536 27.68 21.53 20.91
C GLN A 536 26.74 22.62 20.39
N LEU A 537 27.06 23.12 19.22
CA LEU A 537 26.21 24.01 18.42
C LEU A 537 26.01 23.38 17.06
N THR A 538 24.79 23.08 16.68
CA THR A 538 24.42 22.66 15.31
C THR A 538 23.92 23.89 14.58
N ALA A 539 24.52 24.17 13.42
CA ALA A 539 24.13 25.27 12.54
C ALA A 539 23.79 24.70 11.15
N GLY A 540 22.68 25.12 10.61
CA GLY A 540 22.30 24.75 9.26
C GLY A 540 21.41 25.80 8.62
N VAL A 541 21.29 25.70 7.32
CA VAL A 541 20.40 26.53 6.52
C VAL A 541 19.76 25.69 5.43
N THR A 542 18.46 25.87 5.25
CA THR A 542 17.71 25.29 4.15
C THR A 542 17.09 26.43 3.33
N THR A 543 17.11 26.31 2.02
CA THR A 543 16.37 27.21 1.13
C THR A 543 15.43 26.37 0.27
N ARG A 544 14.20 26.85 0.12
CA ARG A 544 13.18 26.22 -0.74
C ARG A 544 12.69 27.23 -1.75
N PHE A 545 12.33 26.71 -2.90
CA PHE A 545 11.70 27.48 -3.99
C PHE A 545 10.34 26.82 -4.23
N LEU A 546 9.29 27.55 -3.89
CA LEU A 546 7.91 27.08 -3.96
C LEU A 546 7.22 27.73 -5.15
N ASP A 547 6.37 26.98 -5.81
CA ASP A 547 5.47 27.53 -6.83
C ASP A 547 4.38 28.37 -6.14
N PRO A 548 4.22 29.65 -6.50
CA PRO A 548 3.32 30.55 -5.77
C PRO A 548 1.85 30.16 -5.87
N ALA A 549 1.44 29.47 -6.96
CA ALA A 549 0.05 29.13 -7.21
C ALA A 549 -0.36 27.83 -6.50
N SER A 550 0.54 26.84 -6.44
CA SER A 550 0.24 25.50 -5.89
C SER A 550 0.89 25.24 -4.53
N GLY A 551 1.87 26.06 -4.10
CA GLY A 551 2.69 25.79 -2.94
C GLY A 551 3.68 24.62 -3.11
N ALA A 552 3.74 24.01 -4.31
CA ALA A 552 4.59 22.85 -4.57
C ALA A 552 6.08 23.23 -4.53
N GLU A 553 6.88 22.43 -3.83
CA GLU A 553 8.32 22.61 -3.75
C GLU A 553 8.98 22.25 -5.10
N ALA A 554 9.64 23.24 -5.71
CA ALA A 554 10.35 23.05 -6.97
C ALA A 554 11.85 22.72 -6.78
N LEU A 555 12.46 23.33 -5.77
CA LEU A 555 13.86 23.09 -5.40
C LEU A 555 14.03 23.25 -3.88
N ARG A 556 14.79 22.35 -3.28
CA ARG A 556 15.25 22.45 -1.89
C ARG A 556 16.75 22.20 -1.83
N LEU A 557 17.47 23.03 -1.11
CA LEU A 557 18.88 22.84 -0.81
C LEU A 557 19.10 23.08 0.68
N GLY A 558 19.93 22.25 1.29
CA GLY A 558 20.25 22.41 2.71
C GLY A 558 21.68 22.00 3.02
N VAL A 559 22.25 22.65 4.00
CA VAL A 559 23.54 22.31 4.58
C VAL A 559 23.46 22.41 6.08
N VAL A 560 24.08 21.45 6.77
CA VAL A 560 24.13 21.44 8.23
C VAL A 560 25.45 20.87 8.71
N GLN A 561 25.98 21.44 9.78
CA GLN A 561 27.18 20.97 10.45
C GLN A 561 27.07 21.23 11.96
N ARG A 562 27.73 20.40 12.76
CA ARG A 562 27.81 20.53 14.22
C ARG A 562 29.21 20.90 14.63
N TYR A 563 29.31 21.85 15.56
CA TYR A 563 30.55 22.23 16.23
C TYR A 563 30.56 21.69 17.66
N LEU A 564 31.64 21.02 18.06
CA LEU A 564 31.83 20.48 19.42
C LEU A 564 32.76 21.36 20.19
N PHE A 565 32.29 21.98 21.29
CA PHE A 565 33.11 22.81 22.20
C PHE A 565 34.05 21.94 23.04
N ARG A 566 33.71 20.67 23.26
CA ARG A 566 34.52 19.67 23.95
C ARG A 566 34.35 18.31 23.32
N ASP A 567 35.27 17.38 23.61
CA ASP A 567 35.19 16.02 23.16
C ASP A 567 33.94 15.32 23.72
N GLN A 568 33.32 14.48 22.89
CA GLN A 568 32.25 13.56 23.31
C GLN A 568 32.86 12.21 23.68
N LYS A 569 32.70 11.80 24.95
CA LYS A 569 33.33 10.61 25.50
C LYS A 569 32.43 9.37 25.55
N ILE A 570 31.11 9.58 25.45
CA ILE A 570 30.15 8.48 25.52
C ILE A 570 30.08 7.81 24.14
N THR A 571 30.43 6.53 24.09
CA THR A 571 30.48 5.66 22.90
C THR A 571 29.55 4.46 23.05
N SER A 572 29.32 3.72 21.97
CA SER A 572 28.73 2.37 22.02
C SER A 572 29.74 1.36 22.52
N GLU A 573 29.25 0.21 23.02
CA GLU A 573 30.11 -0.93 23.28
C GLU A 573 30.37 -1.66 21.97
N CYS A 574 31.58 -1.57 21.49
CA CYS A 574 32.04 -2.30 20.31
C CYS A 574 33.57 -2.27 20.24
N THR A 575 34.12 -3.14 19.46
CA THR A 575 35.57 -3.17 19.22
C THR A 575 35.92 -2.09 18.20
N PRO A 576 36.79 -1.13 18.57
CA PRO A 576 37.26 -0.13 17.60
C PRO A 576 37.90 -0.78 16.40
N SER A 577 37.52 -0.35 15.20
CA SER A 577 38.13 -0.82 13.96
C SER A 577 39.37 0.01 13.63
N ALA A 578 40.35 -0.60 12.95
CA ALA A 578 41.48 0.14 12.40
C ALA A 578 41.04 1.16 11.33
N ASP A 579 39.94 0.88 10.62
CA ASP A 579 39.27 1.85 9.74
C ASP A 579 38.22 2.63 10.57
N PRO A 580 38.39 3.94 10.79
CA PRO A 580 37.46 4.75 11.59
C PRO A 580 36.06 4.86 10.97
N LEU A 581 35.83 4.40 9.74
CA LEU A 581 34.53 4.38 9.08
C LEU A 581 33.71 3.13 9.36
N LEU A 582 34.34 2.04 9.83
CA LEU A 582 33.65 0.77 10.05
C LEU A 582 32.96 0.67 11.39
N ALA A 583 33.42 1.41 12.39
CA ALA A 583 32.78 1.46 13.71
C ALA A 583 33.03 2.82 14.37
N PRO A 584 32.54 3.93 13.78
CA PRO A 584 32.78 5.28 14.29
C PRO A 584 32.21 5.51 15.71
N GLU A 585 31.16 4.78 16.06
CA GLU A 585 30.49 4.85 17.36
C GLU A 585 31.29 4.25 18.50
N CYS A 586 32.35 3.50 18.22
CA CYS A 586 33.22 2.85 19.24
C CYS A 586 34.31 3.79 19.77
N THR A 587 34.54 4.93 19.12
CA THR A 587 35.59 5.87 19.49
C THR A 587 35.03 7.20 19.94
N PRO A 588 35.61 7.86 20.98
CA PRO A 588 35.23 9.22 21.37
C PRO A 588 35.38 10.20 20.21
N LEU A 589 34.43 11.13 20.08
CA LEU A 589 34.50 12.21 19.10
C LEU A 589 35.41 13.33 19.64
N THR A 590 36.61 13.44 19.11
CA THR A 590 37.60 14.47 19.50
C THR A 590 37.68 15.62 18.48
N GLN A 591 37.05 15.48 17.35
CA GLN A 591 37.00 16.47 16.29
C GLN A 591 36.10 17.65 16.68
N ARG A 592 36.51 18.88 16.37
CA ARG A 592 35.72 20.08 16.66
C ARG A 592 34.51 20.22 15.73
N PHE A 593 34.66 19.86 14.48
CA PHE A 593 33.59 19.91 13.49
C PHE A 593 33.12 18.48 13.14
N SER A 594 31.85 18.27 13.13
CA SER A 594 31.27 17.04 12.57
C SER A 594 31.44 17.01 11.05
N ASP A 595 31.13 15.90 10.46
CA ASP A 595 30.91 15.84 9.03
C ASP A 595 29.85 16.87 8.61
N VAL A 596 30.00 17.38 7.38
CA VAL A 596 29.02 18.29 6.76
C VAL A 596 27.99 17.44 6.04
N LEU A 597 26.72 17.70 6.30
CA LEU A 597 25.61 17.10 5.56
C LEU A 597 25.05 18.12 4.57
N LEU A 598 25.07 17.72 3.29
CA LEU A 598 24.42 18.42 2.19
C LEU A 598 23.18 17.65 1.78
N LEU A 599 22.10 18.37 1.52
CA LEU A 599 20.90 17.78 0.95
C LEU A 599 20.39 18.63 -0.21
N GLY A 600 19.75 17.98 -1.18
CA GLY A 600 19.15 18.66 -2.31
C GLY A 600 18.04 17.83 -2.91
N SER A 601 16.96 18.49 -3.32
CA SER A 601 15.91 17.88 -4.12
C SER A 601 15.37 18.91 -5.11
N THR A 602 15.05 18.45 -6.33
CA THR A 602 14.45 19.34 -7.32
C THR A 602 13.54 18.59 -8.29
N ASN A 603 12.45 19.24 -8.64
CA ASN A 603 11.54 18.89 -9.73
C ASN A 603 11.29 20.08 -10.66
N LEU A 604 12.23 21.03 -10.71
CA LEU A 604 12.17 22.23 -11.57
C LEU A 604 11.84 21.90 -13.03
N TYR A 605 12.35 20.79 -13.53
CA TYR A 605 12.03 20.30 -14.86
C TYR A 605 10.89 19.30 -14.76
N LYS A 606 9.72 19.61 -15.32
CA LYS A 606 8.47 18.80 -15.21
C LYS A 606 8.62 17.29 -15.44
N ARG A 607 9.73 16.86 -16.07
CA ARG A 607 10.00 15.45 -16.40
C ARG A 607 11.10 14.83 -15.57
N TRP A 608 11.82 15.62 -14.78
CA TRP A 608 12.96 15.18 -13.96
C TRP A 608 12.71 15.43 -12.50
N THR A 609 13.03 14.44 -11.70
CA THR A 609 13.14 14.58 -10.24
C THR A 609 14.55 14.16 -9.86
N LEU A 610 15.27 15.04 -9.18
CA LEU A 610 16.58 14.75 -8.62
C LEU A 610 16.49 14.91 -7.12
N ASP A 611 17.07 13.98 -6.39
CA ASP A 611 17.17 14.04 -4.93
C ASP A 611 18.50 13.48 -4.46
N GLY A 612 19.01 13.99 -3.36
CA GLY A 612 20.23 13.46 -2.81
C GLY A 612 20.64 14.04 -1.48
N SER A 613 21.46 13.27 -0.79
CA SER A 613 22.18 13.71 0.39
C SER A 613 23.62 13.23 0.34
N VAL A 614 24.53 14.06 0.81
CA VAL A 614 25.98 13.78 0.84
C VAL A 614 26.52 14.15 2.21
N GLN A 615 27.11 13.19 2.90
CA GLN A 615 27.88 13.36 4.12
C GLN A 615 29.37 13.43 3.74
N TYR A 616 29.98 14.59 3.97
CA TYR A 616 31.38 14.84 3.71
C TYR A 616 32.14 15.03 5.02
N SER A 617 33.22 14.28 5.19
CA SER A 617 34.10 14.40 6.34
C SER A 617 35.26 15.37 6.02
N PRO A 618 35.34 16.53 6.69
CA PRO A 618 36.46 17.46 6.55
C PRO A 618 37.80 16.84 6.99
N ASP A 619 37.78 16.00 8.02
CA ASP A 619 38.98 15.37 8.56
C ASP A 619 39.55 14.32 7.64
N LEU A 620 38.68 13.47 7.08
CA LEU A 620 39.07 12.44 6.13
C LEU A 620 39.18 12.99 4.69
N LYS A 621 38.76 14.24 4.47
CA LYS A 621 38.75 14.94 3.16
C LYS A 621 38.04 14.13 2.07
N ARG A 622 36.98 13.40 2.43
CA ARG A 622 36.26 12.54 1.49
C ARG A 622 34.77 12.39 1.86
N THR A 623 33.99 11.97 0.89
CA THR A 623 32.59 11.57 1.11
C THR A 623 32.54 10.24 1.86
N VAL A 624 31.80 10.21 2.96
CA VAL A 624 31.59 9.04 3.82
C VAL A 624 30.33 8.29 3.42
N ARG A 625 29.26 9.03 3.21
CA ARG A 625 27.96 8.48 2.82
C ARG A 625 27.34 9.39 1.76
N SER A 626 26.70 8.79 0.76
CA SER A 626 25.87 9.54 -0.18
C SER A 626 24.73 8.70 -0.72
N ILE A 627 23.60 9.35 -0.97
CA ILE A 627 22.48 8.82 -1.72
C ILE A 627 22.12 9.88 -2.75
N ILE A 628 22.18 9.53 -4.02
CA ILE A 628 21.85 10.44 -5.12
C ILE A 628 20.93 9.71 -6.07
N GLY A 629 19.72 10.24 -6.24
CA GLY A 629 18.68 9.71 -7.11
C GLY A 629 18.36 10.65 -8.26
N ALA A 630 18.11 10.09 -9.43
CA ALA A 630 17.61 10.80 -10.59
C ALA A 630 16.48 9.99 -11.21
N ARG A 631 15.35 10.62 -11.50
CA ARG A 631 14.22 10.00 -12.18
C ARG A 631 13.75 10.87 -13.34
N TYR A 632 13.58 10.24 -14.48
CA TYR A 632 13.04 10.83 -15.69
C TYR A 632 11.68 10.21 -16.00
N SER A 633 10.61 11.03 -16.01
CA SER A 633 9.23 10.59 -16.28
C SER A 633 8.57 11.52 -17.29
N PRO A 634 8.81 11.32 -18.60
CA PRO A 634 8.31 12.22 -19.64
C PRO A 634 6.80 12.10 -19.91
N GLY A 635 6.16 11.06 -19.41
CA GLY A 635 4.74 10.81 -19.60
C GLY A 635 4.29 9.52 -18.92
N PRO A 636 3.00 9.16 -19.05
CA PRO A 636 2.48 7.92 -18.47
C PRO A 636 3.20 6.71 -19.07
N TYR A 637 3.42 5.68 -18.23
CA TYR A 637 4.12 4.44 -18.58
C TYR A 637 5.57 4.63 -19.07
N ARG A 638 6.15 5.80 -18.85
CA ARG A 638 7.53 6.13 -19.19
C ARG A 638 8.22 6.65 -17.95
N THR A 639 9.00 5.82 -17.31
CA THR A 639 9.85 6.19 -16.17
C THR A 639 11.20 5.49 -16.26
N PHE A 640 12.25 6.22 -15.96
CA PHE A 640 13.60 5.71 -15.82
C PHE A 640 14.21 6.35 -14.59
N GLY A 641 14.71 5.55 -13.66
CA GLY A 641 15.34 5.99 -12.42
C GLY A 641 16.73 5.39 -12.26
N ALA A 642 17.63 6.18 -11.74
CA ALA A 642 18.97 5.74 -11.34
C ALA A 642 19.25 6.25 -9.93
N THR A 643 19.74 5.39 -9.04
CA THR A 643 20.13 5.77 -7.67
C THR A 643 21.50 5.22 -7.34
N TYR A 644 22.39 6.08 -6.89
CA TYR A 644 23.70 5.70 -6.36
C TYR A 644 23.68 5.82 -4.84
N ARG A 645 24.12 4.77 -4.15
CA ARG A 645 24.22 4.71 -2.67
C ARG A 645 25.64 4.32 -2.30
N LEU A 646 26.27 5.17 -1.51
CA LEU A 646 27.59 4.94 -0.93
C LEU A 646 27.50 4.97 0.60
N ALA A 647 27.99 3.92 1.26
CA ALA A 647 28.40 3.91 2.65
C ALA A 647 29.82 3.35 2.69
N ARG A 648 30.79 4.24 2.78
CA ARG A 648 32.19 3.89 2.58
C ARG A 648 32.64 2.85 3.59
N GLY A 649 33.38 1.84 3.11
CA GLY A 649 33.78 0.69 3.91
C GLY A 649 32.68 -0.38 4.10
N LEU A 650 31.42 -0.03 3.96
CA LEU A 650 30.28 -0.93 4.17
C LEU A 650 29.64 -1.38 2.86
N SER A 651 29.19 -0.45 2.03
CA SER A 651 28.48 -0.76 0.79
C SER A 651 28.63 0.33 -0.26
N GLU A 652 28.63 -0.06 -1.51
CA GLU A 652 28.54 0.84 -2.65
C GLU A 652 27.66 0.19 -3.71
N GLN A 653 26.57 0.85 -4.08
CA GLN A 653 25.51 0.27 -4.91
C GLN A 653 24.99 1.25 -5.95
N VAL A 654 24.67 0.72 -7.13
CA VAL A 654 23.96 1.42 -8.19
C VAL A 654 22.65 0.68 -8.44
N GLU A 655 21.55 1.39 -8.39
CA GLU A 655 20.23 0.89 -8.72
C GLU A 655 19.71 1.58 -9.98
N LEU A 656 19.21 0.79 -10.93
CA LEU A 656 18.51 1.26 -12.11
C LEU A 656 17.11 0.68 -12.11
N GLY A 657 16.09 1.51 -12.38
CA GLY A 657 14.71 1.08 -12.45
C GLY A 657 14.00 1.73 -13.64
N TRP A 658 13.13 0.99 -14.34
CA TRP A 658 12.43 1.53 -15.49
C TRP A 658 11.08 0.85 -15.76
N GLN A 659 10.19 1.62 -16.41
CA GLN A 659 9.05 1.18 -17.19
C GLN A 659 9.06 1.96 -18.48
N TRP A 660 9.15 1.28 -19.62
CA TRP A 660 9.29 1.96 -20.90
C TRP A 660 8.55 1.23 -22.03
N PRO A 661 7.75 1.92 -22.85
CA PRO A 661 7.17 1.34 -24.05
C PRO A 661 8.25 1.03 -25.07
N LEU A 662 8.25 -0.20 -25.58
CA LEU A 662 9.20 -0.65 -26.62
C LEU A 662 8.61 -0.46 -28.02
N TYR A 663 7.33 -0.81 -28.18
CA TYR A 663 6.63 -0.79 -29.45
C TYR A 663 5.12 -0.64 -29.23
N GLY A 664 4.44 0.00 -30.20
CA GLY A 664 3.00 0.23 -30.15
C GLY A 664 2.64 1.63 -29.58
N ARG A 665 1.35 1.95 -29.59
CA ARG A 665 0.81 3.20 -29.03
C ARG A 665 0.38 2.98 -27.60
N THR A 666 0.60 3.96 -26.76
CA THR A 666 0.08 3.89 -25.37
C THR A 666 -1.45 3.96 -25.38
N PRO A 667 -2.15 3.38 -24.37
CA PRO A 667 -3.61 3.44 -24.28
C PRO A 667 -4.19 4.86 -24.32
N LEU A 668 -3.45 5.84 -23.82
CA LEU A 668 -3.84 7.26 -23.84
C LEU A 668 -3.68 7.89 -25.21
N GLU A 669 -2.65 7.53 -25.97
CA GLU A 669 -2.44 7.98 -27.35
C GLU A 669 -3.53 7.40 -28.28
N SER A 670 -3.93 6.16 -28.06
CA SER A 670 -5.03 5.50 -28.81
C SER A 670 -6.39 6.13 -28.52
N ALA A 671 -6.65 6.55 -27.28
CA ALA A 671 -7.91 7.19 -26.87
C ALA A 671 -8.03 8.64 -27.39
N ALA A 672 -6.91 9.35 -27.52
CA ALA A 672 -6.90 10.74 -27.98
C ALA A 672 -7.18 10.90 -29.48
N GLU A 673 -6.91 9.89 -30.29
CA GLU A 673 -7.08 9.95 -31.75
C GLU A 673 -8.46 9.49 -32.27
N GLY A 674 -9.38 9.08 -31.40
CA GLY A 674 -10.77 8.75 -31.77
C GLY A 674 -10.91 7.61 -32.78
N SER A 675 -9.90 6.75 -32.94
CA SER A 675 -9.88 5.66 -33.91
C SER A 675 -10.87 4.54 -33.55
N ALA A 676 -12.11 4.71 -33.90
CA ALA A 676 -13.18 3.72 -33.79
C ALA A 676 -13.04 2.58 -34.82
N GLY A 677 -11.86 2.25 -35.31
CA GLY A 677 -11.72 1.26 -36.35
C GLY A 677 -10.33 0.70 -36.66
N GLY A 678 -9.34 0.96 -35.83
CA GLY A 678 -8.00 0.39 -36.05
C GLY A 678 -7.84 -0.94 -35.32
N ALA A 679 -7.35 -1.97 -36.02
CA ALA A 679 -6.90 -3.23 -35.44
C ALA A 679 -6.11 -2.97 -34.16
N CYS A 680 -6.38 -3.72 -33.08
CA CYS A 680 -5.67 -3.63 -31.81
C CYS A 680 -4.19 -3.92 -32.01
N GLN A 681 -3.40 -2.92 -32.40
CA GLN A 681 -1.95 -3.04 -32.39
C GLN A 681 -1.53 -3.07 -30.93
N GLY A 682 -1.12 -4.24 -30.46
CA GLY A 682 -0.67 -4.45 -29.11
C GLY A 682 0.56 -3.61 -28.78
N SER A 683 0.68 -3.19 -27.52
CA SER A 683 1.79 -2.38 -27.04
C SER A 683 2.69 -3.21 -26.10
N TRP A 684 3.97 -3.17 -26.38
CA TRP A 684 5.00 -3.84 -25.55
C TRP A 684 5.66 -2.83 -24.61
N TYR A 685 5.86 -3.26 -23.38
CA TYR A 685 6.58 -2.50 -22.36
C TYR A 685 7.70 -3.36 -21.76
N SER A 686 8.85 -2.74 -21.57
CA SER A 686 9.91 -3.29 -20.72
C SER A 686 9.79 -2.67 -19.34
N VAL A 687 9.87 -3.51 -18.33
CA VAL A 687 9.86 -3.11 -16.93
C VAL A 687 11.03 -3.77 -16.20
N GLY A 688 11.67 -3.06 -15.31
CA GLY A 688 12.77 -3.68 -14.59
C GLY A 688 13.37 -2.83 -13.51
N ARG A 689 14.11 -3.52 -12.63
CA ARG A 689 14.99 -2.95 -11.63
C ARG A 689 16.22 -3.84 -11.50
N ILE A 690 17.38 -3.23 -11.46
CA ILE A 690 18.67 -3.91 -11.22
C ILE A 690 19.38 -3.17 -10.10
N ASN A 691 19.81 -3.88 -9.08
CA ASN A 691 20.65 -3.36 -8.02
C ASN A 691 22.03 -4.06 -8.10
N TYR A 692 23.06 -3.27 -8.34
CA TYR A 692 24.45 -3.74 -8.52
C TYR A 692 25.31 -3.25 -7.36
N SER A 693 25.96 -4.20 -6.66
CA SER A 693 27.00 -3.88 -5.67
C SER A 693 28.33 -3.63 -6.39
N VAL A 694 28.79 -2.39 -6.39
CA VAL A 694 30.09 -2.01 -6.94
C VAL A 694 31.21 -2.64 -6.12
N ARG A 695 31.06 -2.66 -4.80
CA ARG A 695 32.02 -3.25 -3.87
C ARG A 695 32.22 -4.74 -4.10
N ASP A 696 31.12 -5.50 -4.24
CA ASP A 696 31.19 -6.97 -4.39
C ASP A 696 31.21 -7.39 -5.86
N SER A 697 31.16 -6.43 -6.80
CA SER A 697 31.15 -6.63 -8.25
C SER A 697 30.09 -7.63 -8.71
N ARG A 698 28.87 -7.54 -8.14
CA ARG A 698 27.77 -8.46 -8.45
C ARG A 698 26.39 -7.79 -8.41
N ILE A 699 25.45 -8.38 -9.14
CA ILE A 699 24.03 -8.03 -9.01
C ILE A 699 23.52 -8.63 -7.70
N THR A 700 22.99 -7.79 -6.80
CA THR A 700 22.41 -8.21 -5.52
C THR A 700 20.98 -8.65 -5.67
N ASP A 701 20.18 -7.88 -6.39
CA ASP A 701 18.81 -8.23 -6.73
C ASP A 701 18.44 -7.65 -8.09
N SER A 702 17.50 -8.29 -8.77
CA SER A 702 16.96 -7.79 -10.03
C SER A 702 15.53 -8.26 -10.26
N VAL A 703 14.74 -7.41 -10.90
CA VAL A 703 13.42 -7.70 -11.43
C VAL A 703 13.43 -7.27 -12.89
N LEU A 704 13.16 -8.18 -13.82
CA LEU A 704 13.17 -7.91 -15.25
C LEU A 704 11.86 -8.45 -15.83
N GLY A 705 11.12 -7.66 -16.58
CA GLY A 705 9.85 -8.07 -17.12
C GLY A 705 9.52 -7.46 -18.46
N LEU A 706 8.65 -8.17 -19.15
CA LEU A 706 7.97 -7.71 -20.35
C LEU A 706 6.47 -7.76 -20.13
N GLU A 707 5.79 -6.71 -20.52
CA GLU A 707 4.34 -6.61 -20.50
C GLU A 707 3.83 -6.35 -21.91
N TYR A 708 2.78 -7.04 -22.31
CA TYR A 708 2.13 -6.85 -23.60
C TYR A 708 0.64 -6.56 -23.38
N ASP A 709 0.18 -5.39 -23.77
CA ASP A 709 -1.24 -4.98 -23.73
C ASP A 709 -1.83 -5.08 -25.15
N ALA A 710 -2.69 -6.07 -25.36
CA ALA A 710 -3.42 -6.30 -26.61
C ALA A 710 -4.81 -5.64 -26.64
N GLY A 711 -5.13 -4.79 -25.66
CA GLY A 711 -6.45 -4.17 -25.58
C GLY A 711 -7.46 -4.99 -24.80
N CYS A 712 -7.75 -6.21 -25.12
CA CYS A 712 -8.69 -7.08 -24.43
C CYS A 712 -8.02 -8.14 -23.54
N TRP A 713 -6.70 -8.24 -23.56
CA TRP A 713 -5.90 -9.07 -22.65
C TRP A 713 -4.51 -8.45 -22.45
N ILE A 714 -3.88 -8.78 -21.31
CA ILE A 714 -2.51 -8.35 -21.00
C ILE A 714 -1.71 -9.58 -20.60
N GLY A 715 -0.58 -9.79 -21.27
CA GLY A 715 0.42 -10.80 -20.91
C GLY A 715 1.57 -10.17 -20.16
N ARG A 716 2.04 -10.82 -19.05
CA ARG A 716 3.20 -10.39 -18.27
C ARG A 716 4.12 -11.56 -18.00
N VAL A 717 5.39 -11.34 -18.25
CA VAL A 717 6.47 -12.28 -17.90
C VAL A 717 7.49 -11.51 -17.09
N VAL A 718 7.72 -11.91 -15.84
CA VAL A 718 8.62 -11.22 -14.92
C VAL A 718 9.56 -12.25 -14.29
N ALA A 719 10.86 -12.04 -14.47
CA ALA A 719 11.92 -12.77 -13.78
C ALA A 719 12.41 -11.92 -12.59
N GLU A 720 12.37 -12.51 -11.41
CA GLU A 720 12.86 -11.91 -10.17
C GLU A 720 14.04 -12.72 -9.65
N ARG A 721 15.10 -12.04 -9.25
CA ARG A 721 16.24 -12.63 -8.55
C ARG A 721 16.48 -11.88 -7.26
N LEU A 722 16.35 -12.56 -6.14
CA LEU A 722 16.60 -12.05 -4.80
C LEU A 722 17.82 -12.73 -4.21
N SER A 723 18.81 -11.95 -3.77
CA SER A 723 19.93 -12.49 -3.00
C SER A 723 19.48 -12.74 -1.55
N THR A 724 19.59 -13.98 -1.12
CA THR A 724 19.26 -14.42 0.24
C THR A 724 20.50 -14.60 1.12
N GLY A 725 21.69 -14.29 0.60
CA GLY A 725 22.97 -14.36 1.27
C GLY A 725 24.11 -13.89 0.35
N ARG A 726 25.37 -14.01 0.81
CA ARG A 726 26.52 -13.61 0.00
C ARG A 726 26.68 -14.48 -1.26
N SER A 727 26.33 -15.76 -1.18
CA SER A 727 26.47 -16.74 -2.27
C SER A 727 25.14 -17.35 -2.73
N GLU A 728 24.04 -17.05 -2.08
CA GLU A 728 22.74 -17.64 -2.38
C GLU A 728 21.78 -16.61 -2.99
N ALA A 729 21.04 -17.05 -3.99
CA ALA A 729 19.98 -16.26 -4.59
C ALA A 729 18.80 -17.16 -4.94
N THR A 730 17.59 -16.65 -4.79
CA THR A 730 16.36 -17.28 -5.27
C THR A 730 15.94 -16.60 -6.55
N THR A 731 15.72 -17.38 -7.61
CA THR A 731 15.23 -16.88 -8.89
C THR A 731 13.80 -17.39 -9.09
N ARG A 732 12.90 -16.48 -9.45
CA ARG A 732 11.49 -16.76 -9.74
C ARG A 732 11.13 -16.30 -11.14
N LEU A 733 10.27 -17.06 -11.80
CA LEU A 733 9.61 -16.65 -13.03
C LEU A 733 8.10 -16.55 -12.76
N LEU A 734 7.57 -15.35 -12.92
CA LEU A 734 6.17 -15.01 -12.72
C LEU A 734 5.52 -14.81 -14.09
N LEU A 735 4.42 -15.52 -14.33
CA LEU A 735 3.67 -15.47 -15.58
C LEU A 735 2.23 -15.08 -15.28
N GLN A 736 1.70 -14.09 -15.97
CA GLN A 736 0.33 -13.63 -15.81
C GLN A 736 -0.33 -13.43 -17.18
N LEU A 737 -1.53 -13.95 -17.32
CA LEU A 737 -2.47 -13.63 -18.39
C LEU A 737 -3.70 -12.96 -17.75
N GLU A 738 -3.85 -11.65 -17.99
CA GLU A 738 -5.02 -10.89 -17.58
C GLU A 738 -6.01 -10.83 -18.74
N LEU A 739 -7.20 -11.40 -18.56
CA LEU A 739 -8.32 -11.32 -19.48
C LEU A 739 -9.21 -10.16 -19.03
N VAL A 740 -9.18 -9.07 -19.80
CA VAL A 740 -9.86 -7.82 -19.41
C VAL A 740 -11.36 -8.06 -19.29
N GLY A 741 -11.94 -7.69 -18.13
CA GLY A 741 -13.35 -7.88 -17.84
C GLY A 741 -13.73 -9.31 -17.41
N LEU A 742 -12.77 -10.22 -17.26
CA LEU A 742 -13.01 -11.56 -16.72
C LEU A 742 -12.14 -11.83 -15.48
N SER A 743 -10.82 -12.01 -15.65
CA SER A 743 -9.98 -12.52 -14.57
C SER A 743 -8.47 -12.43 -14.90
N ARG A 744 -7.64 -12.65 -13.88
CA ARG A 744 -6.18 -12.81 -13.99
C ARG A 744 -5.81 -14.27 -13.74
N LEU A 745 -5.10 -14.89 -14.65
CA LEU A 745 -4.62 -16.25 -14.56
C LEU A 745 -3.10 -16.27 -14.38
N GLY A 746 -2.59 -17.20 -13.59
CA GLY A 746 -1.16 -17.34 -13.31
C GLY A 746 -0.72 -16.60 -12.06
N SER A 747 0.58 -16.30 -11.95
CA SER A 747 1.15 -15.57 -10.81
C SER A 747 0.77 -14.08 -10.84
N ASN A 748 0.95 -13.38 -9.71
CA ASN A 748 0.69 -11.94 -9.62
C ASN A 748 2.00 -11.14 -9.56
N PRO A 749 2.61 -10.74 -10.70
CA PRO A 749 3.81 -9.94 -10.73
C PRO A 749 3.57 -8.46 -10.40
N LEU A 750 2.31 -7.97 -10.43
CA LEU A 750 1.99 -6.55 -10.30
C LEU A 750 2.47 -5.95 -8.98
N GLN A 751 2.28 -6.68 -7.87
CA GLN A 751 2.77 -6.25 -6.56
C GLN A 751 4.30 -6.15 -6.57
N VAL A 752 4.97 -7.13 -7.17
CA VAL A 752 6.44 -7.13 -7.28
C VAL A 752 6.93 -5.92 -8.08
N LEU A 753 6.29 -5.62 -9.21
CA LEU A 753 6.65 -4.47 -10.05
C LEU A 753 6.39 -3.14 -9.34
N LYS A 754 5.23 -3.01 -8.68
CA LYS A 754 4.85 -1.81 -7.93
C LYS A 754 5.79 -1.52 -6.76
N ASP A 755 6.17 -2.55 -6.00
CA ASP A 755 7.05 -2.41 -4.84
C ASP A 755 8.51 -2.16 -5.21
N ASN A 756 8.94 -2.63 -6.38
CA ASN A 756 10.34 -2.58 -6.80
C ASN A 756 10.68 -1.44 -7.78
N ILE A 757 9.72 -0.91 -8.52
CA ILE A 757 9.98 0.10 -9.56
C ILE A 757 9.33 1.43 -9.16
N PRO A 758 10.11 2.41 -8.65
CA PRO A 758 9.57 3.72 -8.30
C PRO A 758 8.97 4.43 -9.52
N GLY A 759 7.67 4.77 -9.43
CA GLY A 759 6.94 5.42 -10.52
C GLY A 759 6.31 4.46 -11.53
N TYR A 760 6.36 3.14 -11.29
CA TYR A 760 5.61 2.16 -12.07
C TYR A 760 4.10 2.46 -12.04
N ARG A 761 3.48 2.40 -13.20
CA ARG A 761 2.03 2.54 -13.35
C ARG A 761 1.45 1.27 -13.95
N LEU A 762 0.33 0.83 -13.40
CA LEU A 762 -0.44 -0.27 -13.98
C LEU A 762 -0.88 0.13 -15.39
N LEU A 763 -0.75 -0.77 -16.36
CA LEU A 763 -1.16 -0.52 -17.76
C LEU A 763 -2.65 -0.20 -17.87
N ARG A 764 -3.43 -0.80 -16.95
CA ARG A 764 -4.81 -0.43 -16.71
C ARG A 764 -5.00 -0.28 -15.22
N ASP A 765 -5.46 0.88 -14.81
CA ASP A 765 -6.03 1.00 -13.48
C ASP A 765 -7.15 -0.03 -13.38
N GLU A 766 -7.14 -0.83 -12.32
CA GLU A 766 -8.38 -1.43 -11.87
C GLU A 766 -9.35 -0.25 -11.87
N ARG A 767 -10.33 -0.27 -12.76
CA ARG A 767 -11.43 0.67 -12.64
C ARG A 767 -11.91 0.45 -11.22
N SER A 768 -11.50 1.29 -10.30
CA SER A 768 -12.23 1.48 -9.07
C SER A 768 -13.62 1.75 -9.59
N THR A 769 -14.50 0.76 -9.55
CA THR A 769 -15.93 1.02 -9.54
C THR A 769 -16.00 2.21 -8.59
N PRO A 770 -16.49 3.38 -9.02
CA PRO A 770 -16.70 4.45 -8.09
C PRO A 770 -17.41 3.76 -6.95
N ALA A 771 -16.79 3.80 -5.75
CA ALA A 771 -17.43 3.27 -4.58
C ALA A 771 -18.80 3.90 -4.66
N VAL A 772 -19.82 3.09 -4.91
CA VAL A 772 -21.20 3.54 -4.74
C VAL A 772 -21.10 4.02 -3.32
N LEU A 773 -21.15 5.34 -3.15
CA LEU A 773 -21.25 5.96 -1.85
C LEU A 773 -22.37 5.18 -1.20
N SER A 774 -22.01 4.21 -0.37
CA SER A 774 -22.96 3.56 0.50
C SER A 774 -23.37 4.69 1.42
N THR A 775 -24.45 5.33 1.07
CA THR A 775 -25.24 6.12 2.02
C THR A 775 -25.63 5.15 3.12
N TYR A 776 -24.74 4.95 4.08
CA TYR A 776 -25.11 4.55 5.41
C TYR A 776 -25.35 5.86 6.16
N ASP A 777 -26.60 6.27 6.18
CA ASP A 777 -27.18 6.96 7.31
C ASP A 777 -27.65 5.93 8.32
#